data_159f4bf947ef88f8a4ea4fad1494147d
#
_entry.id   159f4bf947ef88f8a4ea4fad1494147d
#
_cell.length_a   1.000
_cell.length_b   1.000
_cell.length_c   1.000
_cell.angle_alpha   90.00
_cell.angle_beta   90.00
_cell.angle_gamma   90.00
#
_symmetry.space_group_name_H-M   'P 1'
#
loop_
_entity.id
_entity.type
_entity.pdbx_description
1 polymer ?
#
loop_
_entity_poly.entity_id
_entity_poly.type
_entity_poly.pdbx_seq_one_letter_code
_entity_poly.pdbx_strand_id
1 'polypeptide(L)'
;MSLISRAIPNLINGVSQQPEALRLSSQGESQVNGFSSVVEGLSKRPPTEHIAKLITGTLVSPYIHLVNRSLSERFSVIVTADQIRVFDLDGTARTVNYADFVDTSLSAVAAVGDGTAYRIYIPTGTSTISLATSGITTATVLWEKSSTGAFAGEETTVRTDTSNTDATVAWTSGDYIRASVSAWTAGTITATVTSKKINYLQAALPRTDVRALTIADYTFVLNKTVAPAMKADTTTKLNASEGLVFVKVAEHNKTYDIIVDGVVEATYTTAATGAISTEAIATNLAADLVTNLGGGWTIDREHSTIHIIEDNDTAFTLQIEDDAGGVLMKTFKDKVQRFTDLPTVAPTDYAVEILGDPSSAFDNYYVKFQPDNPTLLFDRGVWVETVAPNVAYILDPETMPHSLVREADATFTFGAQTWGNRVAGDMTSAPNPSFVGNTINDMFFHRNRLGFLADTNVILSEAASFFNFFPTTVTTILDAQPIDIAASHVKVPILQHAVPFNEDLLVFSDLTQFVLTASGDNNLTISTVQLDVVTEYETSNSARPLNAGKNLYFGADNGSFSRIREYFVDGNTGVNDAVDVTAPVPKYVPSNVVKFALVAPESILVALSDDAPTNLYTYQFFFQNNQKVQSAWHKWSFNGATILDVGTIGSVFYITAQYADGVYLMKMDASPGRVDNANSPYLSLLDRRVDETQLAAPSFDAMTGKTTWTLPYNVNSGATMQVITRQATTEIPGVILQGVTTGTATVSVNGDHTSTKVYIGEQYEFRYRFSKQVLKEKVKDQGGERVLGQGRLQIRTWSLVFDNTGFFQLEVTPEHTGEKSTYPFGGALGTGEVVLGVPTIADGTMKRLVMAKNDEVVIEIANSTHLPCHFVSADWEGWFTMRSKRF
;
A
#
# COMPACT_ATOMS: atom_id res chain seq x y z
N MET A 1 -21.97 44.24 -41.88
CA MET A 1 -21.02 43.36 -41.17
C MET A 1 -20.22 44.22 -40.24
N SER A 2 -20.27 43.93 -38.98
CA SER A 2 -19.38 44.57 -38.01
C SER A 2 -18.12 43.71 -37.82
N LEU A 3 -16.96 44.38 -37.79
CA LEU A 3 -15.71 43.73 -37.39
C LEU A 3 -15.70 43.61 -35.87
N ILE A 4 -15.44 42.42 -35.36
CA ILE A 4 -15.36 42.13 -33.96
C ILE A 4 -13.99 41.55 -33.68
N SER A 5 -13.31 41.97 -32.61
CA SER A 5 -12.09 41.37 -32.07
C SER A 5 -12.37 40.87 -30.66
N ARG A 6 -11.85 39.69 -30.32
CA ARG A 6 -11.94 39.09 -29.01
C ARG A 6 -10.62 38.45 -28.62
N ALA A 7 -10.25 38.65 -27.36
CA ALA A 7 -9.08 38.03 -26.79
C ALA A 7 -9.45 36.75 -26.02
N ILE A 8 -8.58 35.78 -26.09
CA ILE A 8 -8.48 34.61 -25.21
C ILE A 8 -7.34 34.90 -24.26
N PRO A 9 -7.62 35.39 -23.05
CA PRO A 9 -6.61 36.05 -22.21
C PRO A 9 -5.52 35.12 -21.68
N ASN A 10 -5.79 33.83 -21.64
CA ASN A 10 -4.83 32.79 -21.28
C ASN A 10 -5.27 31.43 -21.85
N LEU A 11 -4.37 30.42 -21.81
CA LEU A 11 -4.60 29.07 -22.29
C LEU A 11 -4.36 28.02 -21.20
N ILE A 12 -4.49 28.42 -19.92
CA ILE A 12 -4.09 27.60 -18.76
C ILE A 12 -5.23 26.77 -18.15
N ASN A 13 -6.47 26.90 -18.67
CA ASN A 13 -7.66 26.30 -18.05
C ASN A 13 -8.00 24.90 -18.63
N GLY A 14 -7.09 24.29 -19.38
CA GLY A 14 -7.20 22.91 -19.85
C GLY A 14 -8.42 22.66 -20.77
N VAL A 15 -9.01 21.48 -20.61
CA VAL A 15 -10.11 20.98 -21.45
C VAL A 15 -11.46 21.16 -20.76
N SER A 16 -12.50 21.42 -21.55
CA SER A 16 -13.89 21.38 -21.11
C SER A 16 -14.79 20.69 -22.12
N GLN A 17 -15.70 19.86 -21.64
CA GLN A 17 -16.77 19.21 -22.42
C GLN A 17 -18.13 19.92 -22.26
N GLN A 18 -18.14 21.03 -21.53
CA GLN A 18 -19.35 21.83 -21.33
C GLN A 18 -19.86 22.41 -22.67
N PRO A 19 -21.18 22.66 -22.77
CA PRO A 19 -21.73 23.40 -23.90
C PRO A 19 -21.04 24.76 -24.07
N GLU A 20 -20.98 25.25 -25.29
CA GLU A 20 -20.28 26.50 -25.65
C GLU A 20 -20.75 27.71 -24.84
N ALA A 21 -22.02 27.75 -24.41
CA ALA A 21 -22.55 28.82 -23.55
C ALA A 21 -21.86 28.88 -22.18
N LEU A 22 -21.53 27.75 -21.60
CA LEU A 22 -20.94 27.66 -20.26
C LEU A 22 -19.41 27.62 -20.28
N ARG A 23 -18.83 27.14 -21.39
CA ARG A 23 -17.39 26.99 -21.54
C ARG A 23 -16.68 28.35 -21.54
N LEU A 24 -15.57 28.44 -20.79
CA LEU A 24 -14.71 29.63 -20.82
C LEU A 24 -13.94 29.71 -22.15
N SER A 25 -13.66 30.90 -22.64
CA SER A 25 -12.86 31.09 -23.87
C SER A 25 -11.42 30.57 -23.73
N SER A 26 -10.91 30.51 -22.52
CA SER A 26 -9.58 30.00 -22.17
C SER A 26 -9.50 28.48 -22.03
N GLN A 27 -10.63 27.77 -22.21
CA GLN A 27 -10.68 26.31 -22.19
C GLN A 27 -10.66 25.75 -23.61
N GLY A 28 -9.89 24.68 -23.81
CA GLY A 28 -9.83 23.96 -25.09
C GLY A 28 -10.84 22.81 -25.19
N GLU A 29 -10.96 22.21 -26.36
CA GLU A 29 -11.70 20.96 -26.60
C GLU A 29 -10.84 19.73 -26.37
N SER A 30 -9.52 19.85 -26.59
CA SER A 30 -8.55 18.79 -26.40
C SER A 30 -7.18 19.37 -26.06
N GLN A 31 -6.48 18.74 -25.12
CA GLN A 31 -5.10 19.03 -24.77
C GLN A 31 -4.36 17.72 -24.51
N VAL A 32 -3.39 17.42 -25.35
CA VAL A 32 -2.56 16.21 -25.30
C VAL A 32 -1.10 16.62 -25.15
N ASN A 33 -0.39 16.04 -24.20
CA ASN A 33 1.01 16.33 -23.89
C ASN A 33 1.29 17.83 -23.67
N GLY A 34 0.28 18.54 -23.16
CA GLY A 34 0.42 19.93 -22.74
C GLY A 34 0.69 20.03 -21.26
N PHE A 35 1.21 21.18 -20.85
CA PHE A 35 1.47 21.56 -19.48
C PHE A 35 0.93 22.99 -19.29
N SER A 36 0.02 23.18 -18.35
CA SER A 36 -0.67 24.44 -18.14
C SER A 36 -0.14 25.12 -16.87
N SER A 37 0.88 25.97 -17.04
CA SER A 37 1.47 26.75 -15.94
C SER A 37 0.82 28.11 -15.81
N VAL A 38 0.55 28.54 -14.58
CA VAL A 38 0.06 29.90 -14.31
C VAL A 38 1.14 30.96 -14.65
N VAL A 39 2.41 30.57 -14.58
CA VAL A 39 3.56 31.46 -14.82
C VAL A 39 3.95 31.47 -16.30
N GLU A 40 4.05 30.30 -16.94
CA GLU A 40 4.59 30.14 -18.29
C GLU A 40 3.51 29.99 -19.37
N GLY A 41 2.24 29.91 -18.96
CA GLY A 41 1.15 29.65 -19.90
C GLY A 41 1.00 28.19 -20.29
N LEU A 42 0.54 27.93 -21.49
CA LEU A 42 0.40 26.59 -22.06
C LEU A 42 1.68 26.19 -22.80
N SER A 43 2.30 25.13 -22.41
CA SER A 43 3.52 24.60 -23.03
C SER A 43 3.43 23.11 -23.36
N LYS A 44 4.39 22.60 -24.11
CA LYS A 44 4.59 21.17 -24.29
C LYS A 44 5.15 20.60 -22.97
N ARG A 45 4.66 19.42 -22.53
CA ARG A 45 5.09 18.80 -21.28
C ARG A 45 6.59 18.52 -21.26
N PRO A 46 7.20 18.41 -20.07
CA PRO A 46 8.59 17.96 -19.95
C PRO A 46 8.81 16.57 -20.58
N PRO A 47 10.06 16.26 -20.99
CA PRO A 47 10.42 14.95 -21.53
C PRO A 47 10.47 13.90 -20.44
N THR A 48 10.32 12.63 -20.83
CA THR A 48 10.71 11.51 -19.98
C THR A 48 12.17 11.14 -20.21
N GLU A 49 12.92 10.98 -19.13
CA GLU A 49 14.31 10.52 -19.16
C GLU A 49 14.34 9.03 -18.77
N HIS A 50 14.98 8.23 -19.60
CA HIS A 50 15.23 6.82 -19.27
C HIS A 50 16.16 6.73 -18.07
N ILE A 51 15.83 5.87 -17.11
CA ILE A 51 16.72 5.55 -15.98
C ILE A 51 17.32 4.17 -16.21
N ALA A 52 16.51 3.14 -16.19
CA ALA A 52 16.98 1.77 -16.31
C ALA A 52 15.87 0.81 -16.77
N LYS A 53 16.29 -0.33 -17.32
CA LYS A 53 15.44 -1.51 -17.48
C LYS A 53 15.45 -2.31 -16.19
N LEU A 54 14.33 -2.34 -15.47
CA LEU A 54 14.21 -3.02 -14.19
C LEU A 54 14.03 -4.53 -14.35
N ILE A 55 13.19 -4.94 -15.29
CA ILE A 55 12.80 -6.34 -15.47
C ILE A 55 12.71 -6.66 -16.95
N THR A 56 13.22 -7.82 -17.34
CA THR A 56 13.05 -8.37 -18.69
C THR A 56 11.73 -9.15 -18.76
N GLY A 57 10.98 -8.96 -19.82
CA GLY A 57 9.65 -9.54 -20.00
C GLY A 57 8.55 -8.67 -19.39
N THR A 58 7.31 -9.16 -19.46
CA THR A 58 6.12 -8.46 -19.03
C THR A 58 5.66 -8.93 -17.66
N LEU A 59 5.07 -8.04 -16.87
CA LEU A 59 4.44 -8.33 -15.60
C LEU A 59 2.93 -8.23 -15.73
N VAL A 60 2.22 -9.07 -14.97
CA VAL A 60 0.76 -9.03 -14.89
C VAL A 60 0.37 -8.33 -13.60
N SER A 61 -0.26 -7.16 -13.72
CA SER A 61 -0.85 -6.39 -12.63
C SER A 61 0.04 -6.28 -11.37
N PRO A 62 1.31 -5.85 -11.47
CA PRO A 62 2.19 -5.74 -10.31
C PRO A 62 1.74 -4.61 -9.39
N TYR A 63 1.94 -4.77 -8.09
CA TYR A 63 1.84 -3.67 -7.14
C TYR A 63 3.21 -2.98 -7.00
N ILE A 64 3.23 -1.66 -7.10
CA ILE A 64 4.47 -0.88 -7.01
C ILE A 64 4.34 0.14 -5.89
N HIS A 65 5.32 0.15 -5.01
CA HIS A 65 5.41 1.06 -3.88
C HIS A 65 6.71 1.85 -3.91
N LEU A 66 6.58 3.17 -3.88
CA LEU A 66 7.72 4.08 -3.82
C LEU A 66 8.04 4.38 -2.35
N VAL A 67 9.17 3.87 -1.88
CA VAL A 67 9.72 4.20 -0.56
C VAL A 67 10.49 5.51 -0.67
N ASN A 68 10.12 6.51 0.13
CA ASN A 68 10.80 7.80 0.22
C ASN A 68 11.00 8.15 1.70
N ARG A 69 12.01 7.55 2.31
CA ARG A 69 12.30 7.70 3.73
C ARG A 69 13.22 8.88 4.02
N SER A 70 14.27 9.02 3.22
CA SER A 70 15.26 10.08 3.34
C SER A 70 15.84 10.44 1.96
N LEU A 71 16.78 11.37 1.89
CA LEU A 71 17.47 11.72 0.63
C LEU A 71 18.29 10.56 0.06
N SER A 72 18.81 9.68 0.91
CA SER A 72 19.63 8.53 0.54
C SER A 72 18.88 7.19 0.53
N GLU A 73 17.65 7.16 0.98
CA GLU A 73 16.84 5.93 1.13
C GLU A 73 15.53 6.06 0.36
N ARG A 74 15.65 5.86 -0.94
CA ARG A 74 14.56 5.94 -1.92
C ARG A 74 14.60 4.72 -2.81
N PHE A 75 13.53 3.95 -2.78
CA PHE A 75 13.47 2.66 -3.48
C PHE A 75 12.14 2.50 -4.20
N SER A 76 12.16 1.84 -5.35
CA SER A 76 10.98 1.29 -6.01
C SER A 76 10.85 -0.18 -5.63
N VAL A 77 9.77 -0.53 -4.94
CA VAL A 77 9.45 -1.90 -4.52
C VAL A 77 8.37 -2.44 -5.45
N ILE A 78 8.68 -3.50 -6.18
CA ILE A 78 7.77 -4.17 -7.13
C ILE A 78 7.36 -5.51 -6.54
N VAL A 79 6.07 -5.66 -6.25
CA VAL A 79 5.48 -6.89 -5.73
C VAL A 79 4.71 -7.59 -6.85
N THR A 80 5.05 -8.84 -7.08
CA THR A 80 4.36 -9.76 -7.99
C THR A 80 3.71 -10.88 -7.18
N ALA A 81 2.98 -11.77 -7.83
CA ALA A 81 2.26 -12.87 -7.18
C ALA A 81 3.16 -13.81 -6.33
N ASP A 82 4.46 -13.74 -6.52
CA ASP A 82 5.39 -14.72 -5.92
C ASP A 82 6.72 -14.09 -5.44
N GLN A 83 6.92 -12.79 -5.67
CA GLN A 83 8.23 -12.18 -5.46
C GLN A 83 8.15 -10.69 -5.17
N ILE A 84 9.07 -10.22 -4.34
CA ILE A 84 9.37 -8.79 -4.17
C ILE A 84 10.72 -8.50 -4.81
N ARG A 85 10.79 -7.40 -5.55
CA ARG A 85 12.02 -6.85 -6.11
C ARG A 85 12.16 -5.41 -5.65
N VAL A 86 13.37 -5.03 -5.28
CA VAL A 86 13.69 -3.67 -4.81
C VAL A 86 14.76 -3.09 -5.72
N PHE A 87 14.51 -1.86 -6.16
CA PHE A 87 15.43 -1.11 -7.01
C PHE A 87 15.66 0.27 -6.41
N ASP A 88 16.90 0.74 -6.46
CA ASP A 88 17.19 2.16 -6.23
C ASP A 88 16.56 3.01 -7.35
N LEU A 89 16.45 4.31 -7.14
CA LEU A 89 15.87 5.20 -8.15
C LEU A 89 16.82 5.46 -9.36
N ASP A 90 18.03 4.94 -9.32
CA ASP A 90 18.93 4.85 -10.47
C ASP A 90 18.79 3.54 -11.26
N GLY A 91 17.90 2.64 -10.80
CA GLY A 91 17.65 1.34 -11.39
C GLY A 91 18.51 0.20 -10.87
N THR A 92 19.39 0.44 -9.92
CA THR A 92 20.22 -0.61 -9.32
C THR A 92 19.37 -1.57 -8.51
N ALA A 93 19.41 -2.86 -8.87
CA ALA A 93 18.67 -3.90 -8.14
C ALA A 93 19.32 -4.18 -6.78
N ARG A 94 18.48 -4.27 -5.74
CA ARG A 94 18.89 -4.68 -4.40
C ARG A 94 18.53 -6.13 -4.14
N THR A 95 19.39 -6.81 -3.39
CA THR A 95 19.13 -8.20 -2.97
C THR A 95 18.01 -8.22 -1.95
N VAL A 96 17.03 -9.08 -2.19
CA VAL A 96 15.96 -9.36 -1.24
C VAL A 96 16.15 -10.79 -0.73
N ASN A 97 16.44 -10.91 0.57
CA ASN A 97 16.50 -12.16 1.28
C ASN A 97 15.10 -12.50 1.80
N TYR A 98 14.70 -13.74 1.67
CA TYR A 98 13.45 -14.22 2.24
C TYR A 98 13.76 -14.94 3.54
N ALA A 99 12.97 -14.69 4.58
CA ALA A 99 12.99 -15.49 5.81
C ALA A 99 12.65 -16.96 5.45
N ASP A 100 13.15 -17.88 6.26
CA ASP A 100 12.82 -19.29 6.09
C ASP A 100 11.32 -19.48 6.38
N PHE A 101 10.64 -20.08 5.42
CA PHE A 101 9.25 -20.49 5.56
C PHE A 101 9.23 -22.00 5.79
N VAL A 102 8.60 -22.42 6.88
CA VAL A 102 8.44 -23.84 7.24
C VAL A 102 6.96 -24.16 7.28
N ASP A 103 6.55 -25.13 6.49
CA ASP A 103 5.19 -25.64 6.49
C ASP A 103 5.16 -27.15 6.70
N THR A 104 4.08 -27.64 7.28
CA THR A 104 3.93 -29.04 7.66
C THR A 104 2.86 -29.70 6.80
N SER A 105 3.29 -30.60 5.91
CA SER A 105 2.40 -31.41 5.07
C SER A 105 1.74 -32.55 5.85
N LEU A 106 2.47 -33.14 6.79
CA LEU A 106 1.99 -34.20 7.67
C LEU A 106 2.32 -33.83 9.11
N SER A 107 1.36 -33.98 10.00
CA SER A 107 1.55 -33.75 11.43
C SER A 107 0.97 -34.93 12.21
N ALA A 108 1.84 -35.71 12.86
CA ALA A 108 1.49 -36.83 13.73
C ALA A 108 0.53 -37.87 13.11
N VAL A 109 0.84 -38.31 11.94
CA VAL A 109 -0.04 -39.11 11.10
C VAL A 109 0.19 -40.62 11.30
N ALA A 110 -0.85 -41.44 11.20
CA ALA A 110 -0.86 -42.83 11.55
C ALA A 110 -1.66 -43.73 10.59
N ALA A 111 -1.91 -43.33 9.31
CA ALA A 111 -2.66 -44.11 8.35
C ALA A 111 -2.23 -43.87 6.90
N VAL A 112 -2.48 -44.85 6.04
CA VAL A 112 -2.32 -44.72 4.58
C VAL A 112 -3.32 -43.66 4.06
N GLY A 113 -2.85 -42.80 3.17
CA GLY A 113 -3.65 -41.73 2.59
C GLY A 113 -3.61 -40.40 3.35
N ASP A 114 -3.03 -40.36 4.54
CA ASP A 114 -2.81 -39.12 5.26
C ASP A 114 -1.88 -38.17 4.48
N GLY A 115 -2.10 -36.89 4.56
CA GLY A 115 -1.38 -35.86 3.81
C GLY A 115 -1.88 -35.56 2.41
N THR A 116 -2.76 -36.41 1.83
CA THR A 116 -3.25 -36.22 0.45
C THR A 116 -4.06 -34.91 0.26
N ALA A 117 -4.61 -34.36 1.32
CA ALA A 117 -5.37 -33.10 1.30
C ALA A 117 -4.49 -31.84 1.35
N TYR A 118 -3.23 -31.95 1.76
CA TYR A 118 -2.35 -30.80 1.89
C TYR A 118 -1.88 -30.27 0.54
N ARG A 119 -1.73 -28.94 0.45
CA ARG A 119 -1.36 -28.20 -0.75
C ARG A 119 -0.44 -27.06 -0.34
N ILE A 120 0.87 -27.26 -0.43
CA ILE A 120 1.87 -26.23 -0.12
C ILE A 120 2.40 -25.69 -1.44
N TYR A 121 2.16 -24.43 -1.73
CA TYR A 121 2.69 -23.78 -2.93
C TYR A 121 4.11 -23.27 -2.70
N ILE A 122 5.02 -23.62 -3.61
CA ILE A 122 6.39 -23.12 -3.60
C ILE A 122 6.54 -22.12 -4.76
N PRO A 123 6.77 -20.82 -4.47
CA PRO A 123 6.82 -19.77 -5.51
C PRO A 123 7.94 -19.96 -6.53
N THR A 124 7.76 -19.38 -7.72
CA THR A 124 8.80 -19.30 -8.74
C THR A 124 10.03 -18.56 -8.24
N GLY A 125 11.22 -18.95 -8.72
CA GLY A 125 12.51 -18.36 -8.30
C GLY A 125 13.04 -18.88 -6.97
N THR A 126 12.35 -19.81 -6.30
CA THR A 126 12.95 -20.66 -5.26
C THR A 126 13.93 -21.59 -5.95
N SER A 127 15.19 -21.58 -5.54
CA SER A 127 16.23 -22.44 -6.17
C SER A 127 16.34 -23.80 -5.52
N THR A 128 16.08 -23.89 -4.23
CA THR A 128 16.13 -25.11 -3.43
C THR A 128 15.10 -25.06 -2.32
N ILE A 129 14.56 -26.23 -1.98
CA ILE A 129 13.70 -26.44 -0.81
C ILE A 129 14.28 -27.58 0.04
N SER A 130 14.11 -27.52 1.35
CA SER A 130 14.41 -28.66 2.22
C SER A 130 13.14 -29.43 2.53
N LEU A 131 13.18 -30.74 2.36
CA LEU A 131 12.10 -31.67 2.68
C LEU A 131 12.56 -32.56 3.83
N ALA A 132 11.89 -32.47 4.96
CA ALA A 132 12.22 -33.22 6.15
C ALA A 132 11.07 -34.18 6.52
N THR A 133 11.39 -35.43 6.78
CA THR A 133 10.44 -36.44 7.24
C THR A 133 10.98 -37.11 8.51
N SER A 134 10.16 -37.18 9.55
CA SER A 134 10.52 -37.80 10.82
C SER A 134 9.43 -38.74 11.34
N GLY A 135 9.75 -39.58 12.31
CA GLY A 135 8.82 -40.52 12.91
C GLY A 135 8.52 -41.77 12.07
N ILE A 136 9.23 -41.99 10.96
CA ILE A 136 9.07 -43.19 10.14
C ILE A 136 9.64 -44.41 10.88
N THR A 137 8.78 -45.37 11.20
CA THR A 137 9.18 -46.68 11.79
C THR A 137 8.98 -47.77 10.76
N THR A 138 7.78 -47.89 10.23
CA THR A 138 7.44 -48.83 9.14
C THR A 138 6.39 -48.18 8.24
N ALA A 139 6.83 -47.21 7.44
CA ALA A 139 5.96 -46.44 6.57
C ALA A 139 6.71 -45.97 5.32
N THR A 140 5.98 -45.58 4.30
CA THR A 140 6.51 -44.93 3.08
C THR A 140 5.78 -43.63 2.87
N VAL A 141 6.54 -42.53 2.79
CA VAL A 141 6.05 -41.16 2.50
C VAL A 141 6.46 -40.81 1.09
N LEU A 142 5.50 -40.36 0.28
CA LEU A 142 5.74 -39.82 -1.04
C LEU A 142 5.70 -38.31 -1.00
N TRP A 143 6.74 -37.64 -1.47
CA TRP A 143 6.76 -36.25 -1.81
C TRP A 143 6.41 -36.08 -3.28
N GLU A 144 5.30 -35.37 -3.52
CA GLU A 144 4.73 -35.24 -4.87
C GLU A 144 4.56 -33.75 -5.19
N LYS A 145 4.79 -33.37 -6.45
CA LYS A 145 4.55 -32.01 -6.94
C LYS A 145 3.49 -32.00 -8.05
N SER A 146 2.75 -30.91 -8.12
CA SER A 146 1.68 -30.64 -9.07
C SER A 146 1.73 -29.18 -9.53
N SER A 147 1.62 -28.94 -10.81
CA SER A 147 1.56 -27.57 -11.35
C SER A 147 0.20 -26.89 -11.11
N THR A 148 -0.85 -27.66 -10.92
CA THR A 148 -2.22 -27.15 -10.72
C THR A 148 -2.66 -27.18 -9.26
N GLY A 149 -1.98 -27.98 -8.42
CA GLY A 149 -2.38 -28.28 -7.05
C GLY A 149 -3.56 -29.23 -6.93
N ALA A 150 -4.06 -29.77 -8.05
CA ALA A 150 -5.17 -30.72 -8.03
C ALA A 150 -4.74 -32.13 -7.57
N PHE A 151 -3.53 -32.55 -7.89
CA PHE A 151 -3.00 -33.89 -7.62
C PHE A 151 -3.97 -34.96 -8.09
N ALA A 152 -4.43 -34.87 -9.33
CA ALA A 152 -5.46 -35.69 -9.94
C ALA A 152 -4.89 -36.55 -11.09
N GLY A 153 -3.64 -36.99 -10.98
CA GLY A 153 -2.94 -37.81 -11.95
C GLY A 153 -1.89 -37.05 -12.78
N GLU A 154 -1.73 -35.73 -12.55
CA GLU A 154 -0.68 -34.91 -13.15
C GLU A 154 0.56 -34.77 -12.24
N GLU A 155 0.47 -35.26 -11.01
CA GLU A 155 1.55 -35.20 -10.04
C GLU A 155 2.78 -36.02 -10.46
N THR A 156 3.94 -35.48 -10.04
CA THR A 156 5.21 -36.19 -10.20
C THR A 156 5.88 -36.40 -8.85
N THR A 157 6.38 -37.61 -8.59
CA THR A 157 7.09 -37.92 -7.36
C THR A 157 8.44 -37.21 -7.36
N VAL A 158 8.67 -36.38 -6.34
CA VAL A 158 9.94 -35.68 -6.09
C VAL A 158 10.89 -36.55 -5.29
N ARG A 159 10.37 -37.24 -4.25
CA ARG A 159 11.14 -38.08 -3.35
C ARG A 159 10.24 -39.12 -2.68
N THR A 160 10.83 -40.27 -2.35
CA THR A 160 10.17 -41.34 -1.56
C THR A 160 11.01 -41.59 -0.31
N ASP A 161 10.40 -41.44 0.86
CA ASP A 161 11.05 -41.67 2.14
C ASP A 161 10.54 -42.94 2.81
N THR A 162 11.44 -43.83 3.11
CA THR A 162 11.19 -45.08 3.88
C THR A 162 11.88 -45.06 5.23
N SER A 163 12.58 -43.97 5.56
CA SER A 163 13.24 -43.66 6.81
C SER A 163 13.27 -42.15 7.05
N ASN A 164 13.54 -41.74 8.27
CA ASN A 164 13.69 -40.33 8.59
C ASN A 164 14.76 -39.68 7.70
N THR A 165 14.39 -38.65 6.97
CA THR A 165 15.23 -38.01 5.95
C THR A 165 15.04 -36.53 6.00
N ASP A 166 16.13 -35.77 6.00
CA ASP A 166 16.16 -34.31 5.79
C ASP A 166 17.12 -34.04 4.63
N ALA A 167 16.62 -33.57 3.53
CA ALA A 167 17.42 -33.29 2.35
C ALA A 167 16.89 -32.13 1.51
N THR A 168 17.84 -31.40 0.93
CA THR A 168 17.57 -30.30 0.02
C THR A 168 17.32 -30.81 -1.39
N VAL A 169 16.29 -30.32 -2.05
CA VAL A 169 15.91 -30.65 -3.42
C VAL A 169 15.98 -29.38 -4.26
N ALA A 170 16.51 -29.47 -5.49
CA ALA A 170 16.49 -28.38 -6.45
C ALA A 170 15.04 -28.08 -6.89
N TRP A 171 14.68 -26.79 -6.96
CA TRP A 171 13.34 -26.33 -7.30
C TRP A 171 13.42 -25.20 -8.32
N THR A 172 12.72 -25.30 -9.42
CA THR A 172 12.85 -24.37 -10.56
C THR A 172 11.56 -23.74 -11.02
N SER A 173 10.42 -24.23 -10.57
CA SER A 173 9.09 -23.79 -11.01
C SER A 173 8.20 -23.46 -9.81
N GLY A 174 7.20 -22.60 -10.02
CA GLY A 174 6.14 -22.39 -9.06
C GLY A 174 5.16 -23.55 -9.13
N ASP A 175 5.29 -24.50 -8.23
CA ASP A 175 4.46 -25.71 -8.17
C ASP A 175 3.98 -25.95 -6.75
N TYR A 176 2.90 -26.70 -6.62
CA TYR A 176 2.42 -27.22 -5.34
C TYR A 176 3.19 -28.48 -4.97
N ILE A 177 3.46 -28.66 -3.68
CA ILE A 177 4.05 -29.87 -3.12
C ILE A 177 3.18 -30.40 -1.98
N ARG A 178 3.20 -31.73 -1.82
CA ARG A 178 2.64 -32.41 -0.66
C ARG A 178 3.51 -33.59 -0.27
N ALA A 179 3.42 -33.99 1.00
CA ALA A 179 3.84 -35.29 1.45
C ALA A 179 2.60 -36.12 1.76
N SER A 180 2.54 -37.37 1.29
CA SER A 180 1.43 -38.28 1.55
C SER A 180 1.94 -39.63 1.96
N VAL A 181 1.19 -40.33 2.81
CA VAL A 181 1.55 -41.69 3.25
C VAL A 181 1.01 -42.72 2.27
N SER A 182 1.90 -43.43 1.58
CA SER A 182 1.53 -44.48 0.62
C SER A 182 1.52 -45.90 1.20
N ALA A 183 2.29 -46.14 2.26
CA ALA A 183 2.28 -47.38 3.02
C ALA A 183 2.54 -47.05 4.50
N TRP A 184 1.81 -47.73 5.41
CA TRP A 184 1.97 -47.53 6.83
C TRP A 184 1.63 -48.80 7.62
N THR A 185 2.47 -49.12 8.59
CA THR A 185 2.24 -50.22 9.55
C THR A 185 2.44 -49.72 10.98
N ALA A 186 3.40 -48.80 11.21
CA ALA A 186 3.67 -48.23 12.51
C ALA A 186 4.48 -46.93 12.37
N GLY A 187 4.33 -46.07 13.36
CA GLY A 187 5.04 -44.79 13.49
C GLY A 187 4.11 -43.58 13.48
N THR A 188 4.56 -42.45 14.02
CA THR A 188 3.87 -41.16 13.97
C THR A 188 4.69 -40.22 13.12
N ILE A 189 4.20 -39.94 11.91
CA ILE A 189 4.98 -39.31 10.85
C ILE A 189 4.72 -37.79 10.85
N THR A 190 5.81 -37.04 10.76
CA THR A 190 5.77 -35.57 10.50
C THR A 190 6.60 -35.29 9.27
N ALA A 191 6.06 -34.53 8.34
CA ALA A 191 6.75 -34.10 7.12
C ALA A 191 6.63 -32.59 6.93
N THR A 192 7.78 -31.93 6.80
CA THR A 192 7.88 -30.47 6.68
C THR A 192 8.63 -30.04 5.43
N VAL A 193 8.20 -28.94 4.86
CA VAL A 193 8.85 -28.23 3.76
C VAL A 193 9.43 -26.93 4.28
N THR A 194 10.69 -26.67 4.02
CA THR A 194 11.32 -25.37 4.28
C THR A 194 11.71 -24.70 2.97
N SER A 195 11.24 -23.51 2.76
CA SER A 195 11.50 -22.69 1.56
C SER A 195 11.96 -21.29 1.97
N LYS A 196 12.71 -20.62 1.08
CA LYS A 196 13.10 -19.21 1.24
C LYS A 196 12.05 -18.23 0.72
N LYS A 197 10.95 -18.70 0.15
CA LYS A 197 9.86 -17.90 -0.35
C LYS A 197 8.55 -18.31 0.30
N ILE A 198 7.77 -17.32 0.68
CA ILE A 198 6.55 -17.49 1.45
C ILE A 198 5.30 -17.34 0.60
N ASN A 199 4.29 -18.13 0.92
CA ASN A 199 3.01 -18.14 0.22
C ASN A 199 2.19 -16.87 0.41
N TYR A 200 2.51 -16.06 1.42
CA TYR A 200 1.78 -14.84 1.70
C TYR A 200 1.70 -13.86 0.51
N LEU A 201 2.68 -13.89 -0.41
CA LEU A 201 2.68 -13.05 -1.60
C LEU A 201 1.74 -13.55 -2.72
N GLN A 202 1.17 -14.75 -2.60
CA GLN A 202 0.23 -15.26 -3.59
C GLN A 202 -1.02 -14.41 -3.66
N ALA A 203 -1.12 -13.60 -4.71
CA ALA A 203 -2.28 -12.78 -5.01
C ALA A 203 -2.55 -12.86 -6.51
N ALA A 204 -3.80 -13.03 -6.92
CA ALA A 204 -4.16 -13.15 -8.34
C ALA A 204 -3.88 -11.84 -9.09
N LEU A 205 -4.15 -10.72 -8.45
CA LEU A 205 -3.96 -9.37 -8.98
C LEU A 205 -3.22 -8.51 -7.94
N PRO A 206 -1.89 -8.61 -7.83
CA PRO A 206 -1.13 -7.89 -6.80
C PRO A 206 -1.44 -6.39 -6.73
N ARG A 207 -1.71 -5.72 -7.84
CA ARG A 207 -2.06 -4.29 -7.89
C ARG A 207 -3.29 -3.93 -7.03
N THR A 208 -4.29 -4.79 -6.98
CA THR A 208 -5.52 -4.59 -6.19
C THR A 208 -5.48 -5.29 -4.85
N ASP A 209 -4.81 -6.45 -4.80
CA ASP A 209 -4.83 -7.35 -3.66
C ASP A 209 -3.74 -7.05 -2.63
N VAL A 210 -2.70 -6.31 -3.03
CA VAL A 210 -1.58 -5.96 -2.15
C VAL A 210 -1.63 -4.48 -1.76
N ARG A 211 -1.22 -4.19 -0.52
CA ARG A 211 -0.94 -2.82 -0.04
C ARG A 211 0.40 -2.82 0.68
N ALA A 212 1.09 -1.70 0.62
CA ALA A 212 2.31 -1.49 1.39
C ALA A 212 2.27 -0.16 2.14
N LEU A 213 2.88 -0.17 3.32
CA LEU A 213 3.02 1.00 4.19
C LEU A 213 4.43 1.02 4.77
N THR A 214 5.16 2.10 4.55
CA THR A 214 6.49 2.27 5.12
C THR A 214 6.42 3.11 6.39
N ILE A 215 6.92 2.54 7.49
CA ILE A 215 7.03 3.20 8.80
C ILE A 215 8.45 2.92 9.32
N ALA A 216 9.25 3.98 9.49
CA ALA A 216 10.64 3.86 9.92
C ALA A 216 11.41 2.86 9.03
N ASP A 217 11.98 1.78 9.60
CA ASP A 217 12.76 0.77 8.90
C ASP A 217 11.92 -0.34 8.25
N TYR A 218 10.63 -0.36 8.57
CA TYR A 218 9.72 -1.40 8.12
C TYR A 218 8.88 -0.93 6.94
N THR A 219 8.82 -1.72 5.88
CA THR A 219 7.78 -1.61 4.85
C THR A 219 6.86 -2.80 5.02
N PHE A 220 5.72 -2.58 5.68
CA PHE A 220 4.68 -3.59 5.82
C PHE A 220 4.04 -3.87 4.47
N VAL A 221 3.83 -5.14 4.18
CA VAL A 221 3.16 -5.62 2.97
C VAL A 221 1.96 -6.44 3.39
N LEU A 222 0.79 -5.97 3.02
CA LEU A 222 -0.49 -6.61 3.28
C LEU A 222 -0.98 -7.32 2.01
N ASN A 223 -1.35 -8.59 2.14
CA ASN A 223 -2.17 -9.29 1.16
C ASN A 223 -3.63 -9.25 1.62
N LYS A 224 -4.47 -8.51 0.93
CA LYS A 224 -5.88 -8.30 1.24
C LYS A 224 -6.75 -9.56 1.05
N THR A 225 -6.22 -10.62 0.45
CA THR A 225 -6.94 -11.88 0.23
C THR A 225 -6.73 -12.87 1.37
N VAL A 226 -5.80 -12.59 2.28
CA VAL A 226 -5.50 -13.43 3.44
C VAL A 226 -6.22 -12.87 4.66
N ALA A 227 -7.04 -13.69 5.30
CA ALA A 227 -7.65 -13.36 6.58
C ALA A 227 -6.73 -13.77 7.73
N PRO A 228 -6.34 -12.85 8.62
CA PRO A 228 -5.57 -13.19 9.81
C PRO A 228 -6.28 -14.21 10.70
N ALA A 229 -5.50 -15.08 11.31
CA ALA A 229 -5.99 -16.16 12.16
C ALA A 229 -5.22 -16.22 13.49
N MET A 230 -5.82 -16.87 14.45
CA MET A 230 -5.13 -17.28 15.68
C MET A 230 -4.55 -18.67 15.50
N LYS A 231 -3.36 -18.93 16.06
CA LYS A 231 -2.88 -20.32 16.22
C LYS A 231 -3.72 -21.05 17.25
N ALA A 232 -3.83 -22.37 17.08
CA ALA A 232 -4.59 -23.24 17.99
C ALA A 232 -3.91 -23.46 19.35
N ASP A 233 -2.80 -22.78 19.63
CA ASP A 233 -2.06 -22.92 20.88
C ASP A 233 -2.87 -22.37 22.06
N THR A 234 -3.04 -23.23 23.06
CA THR A 234 -3.67 -22.87 24.34
C THR A 234 -2.75 -23.34 25.46
N THR A 235 -2.30 -22.42 26.33
CA THR A 235 -1.26 -22.74 27.31
C THR A 235 -1.79 -22.97 28.70
N THR A 236 -2.93 -22.41 29.06
CA THR A 236 -3.44 -22.46 30.42
C THR A 236 -4.33 -23.67 30.59
N LYS A 237 -3.95 -24.60 31.49
CA LYS A 237 -4.80 -25.70 31.92
C LYS A 237 -5.65 -25.27 33.09
N LEU A 238 -6.87 -25.81 33.20
CA LEU A 238 -7.62 -25.80 34.43
C LEU A 238 -7.00 -26.82 35.38
N ASN A 239 -6.81 -26.46 36.66
CA ASN A 239 -6.24 -27.33 37.64
C ASN A 239 -7.29 -28.32 38.21
N ALA A 240 -7.97 -29.07 37.32
CA ALA A 240 -9.00 -30.01 37.74
C ALA A 240 -8.40 -31.19 38.55
N SER A 241 -7.22 -31.63 38.17
CA SER A 241 -6.44 -32.71 38.83
C SER A 241 -5.37 -32.19 39.77
N GLU A 242 -5.31 -30.89 40.05
CA GLU A 242 -4.36 -30.27 40.94
C GLU A 242 -5.04 -29.37 41.98
N GLY A 243 -4.39 -29.15 43.10
CA GLY A 243 -4.87 -28.22 44.14
C GLY A 243 -3.78 -27.77 45.07
N LEU A 244 -3.92 -26.57 45.61
CA LEU A 244 -3.03 -25.99 46.60
C LEU A 244 -3.73 -25.89 47.93
N VAL A 245 -3.00 -26.19 49.00
CA VAL A 245 -3.38 -25.88 50.38
C VAL A 245 -2.30 -24.98 50.98
N PHE A 246 -2.73 -23.82 51.49
CA PHE A 246 -1.85 -22.84 52.11
C PHE A 246 -2.19 -22.69 53.60
N VAL A 247 -1.24 -23.07 54.46
CA VAL A 247 -1.32 -22.84 55.92
C VAL A 247 -0.92 -21.39 56.19
N LYS A 248 -1.92 -20.53 56.41
CA LYS A 248 -1.75 -19.08 56.55
C LYS A 248 -1.32 -18.66 57.94
N VAL A 249 -1.91 -19.28 58.95
CA VAL A 249 -1.68 -18.92 60.35
C VAL A 249 -1.49 -20.20 61.21
N ALA A 250 -0.55 -20.18 62.15
CA ALA A 250 -0.37 -21.20 63.13
C ALA A 250 -0.91 -20.74 64.46
N GLU A 251 -1.90 -21.46 65.02
CA GLU A 251 -2.47 -21.21 66.37
C GLU A 251 -2.37 -22.47 67.24
N HIS A 252 -2.29 -22.28 68.56
CA HIS A 252 -2.25 -23.37 69.54
C HIS A 252 -3.64 -23.97 69.72
N ASN A 253 -3.67 -25.30 70.08
CA ASN A 253 -4.91 -26.08 70.25
C ASN A 253 -5.87 -25.98 69.11
N LYS A 254 -5.39 -26.03 67.88
CA LYS A 254 -6.19 -26.01 66.70
C LYS A 254 -5.92 -27.25 65.87
N THR A 255 -6.97 -27.79 65.23
CA THR A 255 -6.91 -28.91 64.34
C THR A 255 -6.97 -28.35 62.92
N TYR A 256 -6.19 -28.90 62.04
CA TYR A 256 -6.06 -28.58 60.61
C TYR A 256 -6.33 -29.84 59.82
N ASP A 257 -7.41 -29.88 59.05
CA ASP A 257 -7.81 -31.04 58.27
C ASP A 257 -7.82 -30.72 56.75
N ILE A 258 -7.30 -31.63 55.96
CA ILE A 258 -7.39 -31.58 54.48
C ILE A 258 -8.29 -32.71 54.05
N ILE A 259 -9.33 -32.37 53.30
CA ILE A 259 -10.39 -33.26 52.81
C ILE A 259 -10.27 -33.38 51.28
N VAL A 260 -10.05 -34.60 50.83
CA VAL A 260 -10.02 -34.95 49.38
C VAL A 260 -11.20 -35.88 49.11
N ASP A 261 -12.01 -35.53 48.13
CA ASP A 261 -13.23 -36.27 47.74
C ASP A 261 -14.16 -36.64 48.91
N GLY A 262 -14.24 -35.70 49.84
CA GLY A 262 -15.11 -35.84 51.02
C GLY A 262 -14.54 -36.73 52.16
N VAL A 263 -13.30 -37.17 52.04
CA VAL A 263 -12.58 -37.94 53.06
C VAL A 263 -11.49 -37.09 53.65
N VAL A 264 -11.34 -37.10 54.98
CA VAL A 264 -10.23 -36.43 55.70
C VAL A 264 -8.98 -37.26 55.44
N GLU A 265 -8.07 -36.76 54.60
CA GLU A 265 -6.85 -37.47 54.22
C GLU A 265 -5.60 -36.98 55.00
N ALA A 266 -5.68 -35.80 55.60
CA ALA A 266 -4.62 -35.32 56.50
C ALA A 266 -5.22 -34.56 57.66
N THR A 267 -4.68 -34.78 58.86
CA THR A 267 -5.10 -34.09 60.07
C THR A 267 -3.90 -33.77 60.99
N TYR A 268 -3.85 -32.55 61.50
CA TYR A 268 -2.79 -32.15 62.42
C TYR A 268 -3.32 -31.24 63.54
N THR A 269 -3.16 -31.64 64.78
CA THR A 269 -3.55 -30.82 65.92
C THR A 269 -2.32 -30.19 66.55
N THR A 270 -2.29 -28.88 66.70
CA THR A 270 -1.21 -28.12 67.31
C THR A 270 -1.20 -28.27 68.82
N ALA A 271 0.00 -28.32 69.44
CA ALA A 271 0.18 -28.41 70.87
C ALA A 271 -0.34 -27.15 71.61
N ALA A 272 -0.73 -27.31 72.86
CA ALA A 272 -1.20 -26.21 73.74
C ALA A 272 -0.11 -25.15 74.02
N THR A 273 1.15 -25.52 73.97
CA THR A 273 2.30 -24.69 74.26
C THR A 273 3.54 -25.18 73.54
N GLY A 274 4.50 -24.29 73.29
CA GLY A 274 5.73 -24.58 72.54
C GLY A 274 5.85 -23.84 71.28
N ALA A 275 6.88 -24.07 70.44
CA ALA A 275 7.05 -23.48 69.14
C ALA A 275 6.11 -24.13 68.14
N ILE A 276 5.34 -23.33 67.45
CA ILE A 276 4.51 -23.72 66.26
C ILE A 276 4.88 -22.88 65.09
N SER A 277 4.83 -23.46 63.94
CA SER A 277 5.02 -22.72 62.66
C SER A 277 4.09 -23.27 61.57
N THR A 278 3.70 -22.40 60.64
CA THR A 278 2.89 -22.79 59.51
C THR A 278 3.60 -23.86 58.66
N GLU A 279 4.92 -23.76 58.54
CA GLU A 279 5.74 -24.73 57.79
C GLU A 279 5.73 -26.12 58.48
N ALA A 280 5.82 -26.17 59.81
CA ALA A 280 5.74 -27.45 60.54
C ALA A 280 4.36 -28.10 60.38
N ILE A 281 3.27 -27.31 60.41
CA ILE A 281 1.91 -27.79 60.16
C ILE A 281 1.80 -28.35 58.73
N ALA A 282 2.25 -27.59 57.72
CA ALA A 282 2.24 -28.02 56.33
C ALA A 282 3.08 -29.28 56.09
N THR A 283 4.22 -29.42 56.79
CA THR A 283 5.07 -30.63 56.70
C THR A 283 4.34 -31.87 57.19
N ASN A 284 3.65 -31.79 58.37
CA ASN A 284 2.91 -32.93 58.89
C ASN A 284 1.70 -33.29 57.99
N LEU A 285 0.92 -32.28 57.59
CA LEU A 285 -0.20 -32.52 56.71
C LEU A 285 0.21 -33.14 55.35
N ALA A 286 1.32 -32.70 54.76
CA ALA A 286 1.85 -33.28 53.52
C ALA A 286 2.29 -34.73 53.72
N ALA A 287 2.89 -35.06 54.86
CA ALA A 287 3.27 -36.45 55.18
C ALA A 287 2.06 -37.38 55.36
N ASP A 288 0.98 -36.88 55.97
CA ASP A 288 -0.29 -37.61 56.07
C ASP A 288 -0.91 -37.86 54.70
N LEU A 289 -0.96 -36.81 53.82
CA LEU A 289 -1.45 -36.95 52.46
C LEU A 289 -0.67 -37.99 51.65
N VAL A 290 0.68 -38.00 51.76
CA VAL A 290 1.50 -39.01 51.06
C VAL A 290 1.16 -40.42 51.57
N THR A 291 0.87 -40.56 52.84
CA THR A 291 0.57 -41.85 53.47
C THR A 291 -0.82 -42.37 53.11
N ASN A 292 -1.83 -41.47 53.09
CA ASN A 292 -3.24 -41.85 52.99
C ASN A 292 -3.73 -41.92 51.56
N LEU A 293 -3.28 -40.99 50.70
CA LEU A 293 -3.64 -41.00 49.26
C LEU A 293 -2.87 -42.08 48.47
N GLY A 294 -1.64 -42.36 48.86
CA GLY A 294 -0.85 -43.46 48.28
C GLY A 294 -0.41 -43.25 46.86
N GLY A 295 -0.17 -44.36 46.15
CA GLY A 295 0.26 -44.29 44.73
C GLY A 295 -0.83 -43.77 43.79
N GLY A 296 -0.45 -42.89 42.84
CA GLY A 296 -1.36 -42.18 41.95
C GLY A 296 -1.55 -40.74 42.37
N TRP A 297 -0.86 -40.26 43.38
CA TRP A 297 -0.83 -38.89 43.85
C TRP A 297 0.59 -38.41 44.06
N THR A 298 0.89 -37.22 43.58
CA THR A 298 2.13 -36.48 43.83
C THR A 298 1.84 -35.34 44.80
N ILE A 299 2.55 -35.35 45.97
CA ILE A 299 2.41 -34.32 46.99
C ILE A 299 3.74 -33.60 47.14
N ASP A 300 3.76 -32.36 46.70
CA ASP A 300 4.91 -31.47 46.81
C ASP A 300 4.63 -30.39 47.86
N ARG A 301 5.63 -29.99 48.60
CA ARG A 301 5.53 -28.95 49.62
C ARG A 301 6.71 -28.00 49.55
N GLU A 302 6.41 -26.73 49.54
CA GLU A 302 7.43 -25.70 49.77
C GLU A 302 6.90 -24.66 50.75
N HIS A 303 7.71 -24.37 51.77
CA HIS A 303 7.32 -23.56 52.94
C HIS A 303 5.96 -24.01 53.53
N SER A 304 4.98 -23.12 53.57
CA SER A 304 3.63 -23.36 54.12
C SER A 304 2.59 -23.77 53.10
N THR A 305 3.00 -24.02 51.85
CA THR A 305 2.12 -24.40 50.76
C THR A 305 2.34 -25.84 50.35
N ILE A 306 1.23 -26.58 50.19
CA ILE A 306 1.21 -27.98 49.79
C ILE A 306 0.57 -28.02 48.41
N HIS A 307 1.19 -28.64 47.41
CA HIS A 307 0.68 -28.93 46.10
C HIS A 307 0.26 -30.39 46.02
N ILE A 308 -0.98 -30.62 45.65
CA ILE A 308 -1.60 -31.94 45.53
C ILE A 308 -1.93 -32.20 44.10
N ILE A 309 -1.42 -33.23 43.47
CA ILE A 309 -1.60 -33.62 42.09
C ILE A 309 -2.15 -35.04 42.04
N GLU A 310 -3.20 -35.26 41.29
CA GLU A 310 -3.65 -36.60 40.88
C GLU A 310 -2.99 -36.94 39.53
N ASP A 311 -2.17 -38.03 39.53
CA ASP A 311 -1.21 -38.34 38.47
C ASP A 311 -1.86 -38.85 37.18
N ASN A 312 -3.17 -39.21 37.20
CA ASN A 312 -3.92 -39.66 36.01
C ASN A 312 -4.83 -38.58 35.43
N ASP A 313 -4.61 -37.32 35.79
CA ASP A 313 -5.44 -36.18 35.38
C ASP A 313 -6.94 -36.31 35.73
N THR A 314 -7.26 -37.06 36.84
CA THR A 314 -8.61 -37.20 37.30
C THR A 314 -9.00 -36.02 38.20
N ALA A 315 -10.13 -35.39 37.87
CA ALA A 315 -10.62 -34.29 38.70
C ALA A 315 -11.02 -34.79 40.13
N PHE A 316 -10.62 -34.05 41.15
CA PHE A 316 -10.97 -34.32 42.55
C PHE A 316 -11.53 -33.07 43.22
N THR A 317 -12.20 -33.24 44.34
CA THR A 317 -12.61 -32.14 45.23
C THR A 317 -11.64 -31.93 46.36
N LEU A 318 -11.28 -30.65 46.64
CA LEU A 318 -10.36 -30.30 47.70
C LEU A 318 -11.02 -29.30 48.64
N GLN A 319 -11.13 -29.70 49.96
CA GLN A 319 -11.68 -28.87 51.00
C GLN A 319 -10.75 -28.86 52.20
N ILE A 320 -10.93 -27.89 53.08
CA ILE A 320 -10.18 -27.78 54.33
C ILE A 320 -11.16 -27.51 55.46
N GLU A 321 -10.85 -28.06 56.65
CA GLU A 321 -11.45 -27.64 57.88
C GLU A 321 -10.36 -27.19 58.87
N ASP A 322 -10.65 -26.10 59.58
CA ASP A 322 -9.83 -25.62 60.67
C ASP A 322 -10.75 -25.20 61.83
N ASP A 323 -10.30 -25.30 63.07
CA ASP A 323 -11.09 -24.91 64.23
C ASP A 323 -11.37 -23.39 64.28
N ALA A 324 -11.10 -22.64 63.22
CA ALA A 324 -11.29 -21.20 63.14
C ALA A 324 -12.19 -20.78 61.94
N GLY A 325 -12.90 -21.73 61.30
CA GLY A 325 -13.82 -21.47 60.22
C GLY A 325 -13.16 -21.06 58.90
N GLY A 326 -12.01 -21.66 58.56
CA GLY A 326 -11.29 -21.41 57.29
C GLY A 326 -10.40 -20.14 57.29
N VAL A 327 -10.01 -19.66 58.47
CA VAL A 327 -9.12 -18.49 58.62
C VAL A 327 -7.65 -18.90 58.69
N LEU A 328 -7.35 -20.10 59.22
CA LEU A 328 -5.98 -20.56 59.42
C LEU A 328 -5.38 -21.23 58.19
N MET A 329 -6.23 -21.82 57.31
CA MET A 329 -5.83 -22.41 56.06
C MET A 329 -6.69 -21.86 54.90
N LYS A 330 -6.17 -21.99 53.68
CA LYS A 330 -6.87 -21.75 52.43
C LYS A 330 -6.58 -22.87 51.47
N THR A 331 -7.58 -23.18 50.65
CA THR A 331 -7.44 -24.12 49.56
C THR A 331 -7.77 -23.44 48.23
N PHE A 332 -7.02 -23.79 47.22
CA PHE A 332 -7.16 -23.24 45.87
C PHE A 332 -7.11 -24.38 44.87
N LYS A 333 -8.03 -24.38 43.96
CA LYS A 333 -7.95 -25.19 42.73
C LYS A 333 -7.88 -24.29 41.51
N ASP A 334 -9.00 -24.07 40.87
CA ASP A 334 -9.14 -23.29 39.67
C ASP A 334 -9.66 -21.87 39.93
N LYS A 335 -10.25 -21.60 41.13
CA LYS A 335 -10.93 -20.34 41.44
C LYS A 335 -10.60 -19.83 42.83
N VAL A 336 -10.50 -18.50 42.92
CA VAL A 336 -10.28 -17.77 44.15
C VAL A 336 -11.11 -16.50 44.16
N GLN A 337 -11.76 -16.20 45.31
CA GLN A 337 -12.61 -15.00 45.43
C GLN A 337 -11.81 -13.70 45.36
N ARG A 338 -10.63 -13.67 45.94
CA ARG A 338 -9.81 -12.45 46.08
C ARG A 338 -8.33 -12.74 45.79
N PHE A 339 -7.70 -11.84 45.07
CA PHE A 339 -6.24 -11.90 44.80
C PHE A 339 -5.41 -11.96 46.09
N THR A 340 -5.84 -11.26 47.15
CA THR A 340 -5.12 -11.19 48.46
C THR A 340 -5.13 -12.49 49.23
N ASP A 341 -5.92 -13.47 48.86
CA ASP A 341 -5.97 -14.77 49.48
C ASP A 341 -4.90 -15.74 48.93
N LEU A 342 -4.30 -15.41 47.79
CA LEU A 342 -3.30 -16.22 47.13
C LEU A 342 -1.98 -16.30 47.94
N PRO A 343 -1.30 -17.46 47.94
CA PRO A 343 -0.02 -17.63 48.64
C PRO A 343 1.12 -16.96 47.87
N THR A 344 2.19 -16.60 48.58
CA THR A 344 3.43 -16.08 47.99
C THR A 344 4.39 -17.17 47.52
N VAL A 345 4.00 -18.42 47.68
CA VAL A 345 4.75 -19.63 47.28
C VAL A 345 3.77 -20.55 46.55
N ALA A 346 4.03 -20.87 45.32
CA ALA A 346 3.20 -21.77 44.52
C ALA A 346 4.04 -22.41 43.40
N PRO A 347 3.53 -23.46 42.74
CA PRO A 347 4.17 -24.05 41.56
C PRO A 347 4.21 -23.09 40.42
N THR A 348 5.24 -23.18 39.58
CA THR A 348 5.39 -22.42 38.34
C THR A 348 4.20 -22.65 37.41
N ASP A 349 3.69 -21.55 36.82
CA ASP A 349 2.55 -21.54 35.88
C ASP A 349 1.24 -22.08 36.48
N TYR A 350 1.14 -22.29 37.79
CA TYR A 350 -0.15 -22.61 38.44
C TYR A 350 -1.12 -21.45 38.22
N ALA A 351 -2.25 -21.72 37.56
CA ALA A 351 -3.18 -20.67 37.14
C ALA A 351 -4.50 -20.75 37.92
N VAL A 352 -5.06 -19.60 38.25
CA VAL A 352 -6.36 -19.49 38.92
C VAL A 352 -7.19 -18.35 38.38
N GLU A 353 -8.51 -18.51 38.43
CA GLU A 353 -9.48 -17.47 38.14
C GLU A 353 -9.78 -16.68 39.42
N ILE A 354 -9.63 -15.36 39.34
CA ILE A 354 -10.06 -14.44 40.41
C ILE A 354 -11.48 -14.01 40.08
N LEU A 355 -12.41 -14.28 40.98
CA LEU A 355 -13.85 -14.15 40.71
C LEU A 355 -14.41 -12.73 40.87
N GLY A 356 -13.67 -11.78 41.44
CA GLY A 356 -14.14 -10.41 41.65
C GLY A 356 -15.49 -10.34 42.39
N ASP A 357 -16.49 -9.72 41.76
CA ASP A 357 -17.86 -9.66 42.27
C ASP A 357 -18.60 -10.98 41.98
N PRO A 358 -19.11 -11.70 43.01
CA PRO A 358 -19.83 -12.96 42.80
C PRO A 358 -21.10 -12.83 41.93
N SER A 359 -21.62 -11.64 41.78
CA SER A 359 -22.84 -11.36 41.00
C SER A 359 -22.56 -11.07 39.51
N SER A 360 -21.31 -10.88 39.13
CA SER A 360 -20.89 -10.48 37.78
C SER A 360 -19.63 -11.22 37.34
N ALA A 361 -19.67 -11.90 36.24
CA ALA A 361 -18.46 -12.50 35.65
C ALA A 361 -17.57 -11.51 34.85
N PHE A 362 -17.98 -10.25 34.73
CA PHE A 362 -17.23 -9.22 33.99
C PHE A 362 -15.95 -8.79 34.69
N ASP A 363 -15.86 -8.99 36.02
CA ASP A 363 -14.69 -8.63 36.83
C ASP A 363 -13.71 -9.80 36.98
N ASN A 364 -14.03 -10.96 36.42
CA ASN A 364 -13.16 -12.12 36.49
C ASN A 364 -11.92 -11.92 35.63
N TYR A 365 -10.78 -12.30 36.17
CA TYR A 365 -9.52 -12.33 35.48
C TYR A 365 -8.67 -13.52 35.91
N TYR A 366 -7.66 -13.84 35.12
CA TYR A 366 -6.83 -15.02 35.37
C TYR A 366 -5.44 -14.59 35.76
N VAL A 367 -4.86 -15.27 36.73
CA VAL A 367 -3.47 -15.07 37.14
C VAL A 367 -2.74 -16.40 37.17
N LYS A 368 -1.46 -16.36 36.84
CA LYS A 368 -0.57 -17.50 36.99
C LYS A 368 0.61 -17.15 37.88
N PHE A 369 1.17 -18.16 38.56
CA PHE A 369 2.31 -17.96 39.42
C PHE A 369 3.62 -17.94 38.63
N GLN A 370 4.46 -16.98 38.94
CA GLN A 370 5.80 -16.84 38.37
C GLN A 370 6.81 -16.80 39.50
N PRO A 371 7.66 -17.83 39.68
CA PRO A 371 8.65 -17.86 40.74
C PRO A 371 9.74 -16.80 40.47
N ASP A 372 10.34 -16.30 41.57
CA ASP A 372 11.47 -15.36 41.53
C ASP A 372 12.70 -15.99 40.85
N ASN A 373 12.86 -17.29 40.98
CA ASN A 373 13.88 -18.09 40.32
C ASN A 373 13.22 -19.00 39.26
N PRO A 374 13.31 -18.69 37.97
CA PRO A 374 12.61 -19.45 36.92
C PRO A 374 13.14 -20.90 36.76
N THR A 375 14.22 -21.28 37.41
CA THR A 375 14.75 -22.66 37.38
C THR A 375 14.11 -23.56 38.42
N LEU A 376 13.39 -22.98 39.39
CA LEU A 376 12.69 -23.73 40.45
C LEU A 376 11.22 -23.88 40.06
N LEU A 377 10.73 -25.10 40.14
CA LEU A 377 9.35 -25.43 39.76
C LEU A 377 8.35 -25.07 40.88
N PHE A 378 8.79 -24.88 42.09
CA PHE A 378 7.98 -24.54 43.24
C PHE A 378 8.81 -23.70 44.22
N ASP A 379 8.51 -22.41 44.33
CA ASP A 379 9.29 -21.49 45.20
C ASP A 379 8.45 -20.20 45.44
N ARG A 380 9.09 -19.20 46.03
CA ARG A 380 8.54 -17.85 46.18
C ARG A 380 8.48 -17.14 44.86
N GLY A 381 7.47 -16.29 44.73
CA GLY A 381 7.30 -15.50 43.51
C GLY A 381 6.10 -14.57 43.54
N VAL A 382 5.62 -14.20 42.37
CA VAL A 382 4.51 -13.28 42.20
C VAL A 382 3.43 -13.89 41.31
N TRP A 383 2.20 -13.46 41.50
CA TRP A 383 1.08 -13.77 40.61
C TRP A 383 0.98 -12.69 39.57
N VAL A 384 1.00 -13.08 38.29
CA VAL A 384 0.90 -12.19 37.14
C VAL A 384 -0.35 -12.54 36.36
N GLU A 385 -0.96 -11.52 35.70
CA GLU A 385 -2.09 -11.76 34.82
C GLU A 385 -1.72 -12.75 33.72
N THR A 386 -2.68 -13.56 33.31
CA THR A 386 -2.53 -14.55 32.25
C THR A 386 -3.82 -14.69 31.43
N VAL A 387 -3.72 -15.45 30.36
CA VAL A 387 -4.84 -15.77 29.49
C VAL A 387 -5.69 -16.87 30.12
N ALA A 388 -7.00 -16.79 29.91
CA ALA A 388 -7.92 -17.83 30.33
C ALA A 388 -7.58 -19.21 29.72
N PRO A 389 -7.96 -20.30 30.39
CA PRO A 389 -7.77 -21.64 29.85
C PRO A 389 -8.48 -21.83 28.50
N ASN A 390 -7.87 -22.61 27.62
CA ASN A 390 -8.39 -22.96 26.28
C ASN A 390 -8.67 -21.77 25.36
N VAL A 391 -8.08 -20.61 25.60
CA VAL A 391 -8.18 -19.44 24.73
C VAL A 391 -6.92 -19.35 23.87
N ALA A 392 -7.08 -19.24 22.56
CA ALA A 392 -5.97 -19.00 21.63
C ALA A 392 -5.35 -17.62 21.92
N TYR A 393 -4.04 -17.57 22.05
CA TYR A 393 -3.33 -16.36 22.48
C TYR A 393 -2.28 -15.85 21.49
N ILE A 394 -1.93 -16.62 20.47
CA ILE A 394 -0.92 -16.27 19.45
C ILE A 394 -1.63 -15.90 18.14
N LEU A 395 -1.38 -14.69 17.63
CA LEU A 395 -1.68 -14.35 16.23
C LEU A 395 -0.78 -15.18 15.32
N ASP A 396 -1.36 -15.80 14.29
CA ASP A 396 -0.56 -16.58 13.34
C ASP A 396 0.24 -15.65 12.43
N PRO A 397 1.57 -15.56 12.59
CA PRO A 397 2.42 -14.65 11.82
C PRO A 397 2.33 -14.83 10.31
N GLU A 398 2.02 -16.06 9.84
CA GLU A 398 1.94 -16.39 8.42
C GLU A 398 0.69 -15.81 7.75
N THR A 399 -0.32 -15.46 8.54
CA THR A 399 -1.57 -14.86 8.06
C THR A 399 -1.62 -13.35 8.25
N MET A 400 -0.72 -12.80 9.05
CA MET A 400 -0.61 -11.38 9.33
C MET A 400 0.24 -10.65 8.29
N PRO A 401 0.14 -9.31 8.17
CA PRO A 401 1.00 -8.53 7.28
C PRO A 401 2.48 -8.82 7.51
N HIS A 402 3.20 -9.07 6.42
CA HIS A 402 4.63 -9.31 6.45
C HIS A 402 5.40 -8.00 6.33
N SER A 403 6.69 -8.00 6.59
CA SER A 403 7.51 -6.81 6.40
C SER A 403 8.73 -7.04 5.52
N LEU A 404 9.07 -5.99 4.78
CA LEU A 404 10.32 -5.82 4.08
C LEU A 404 11.17 -4.87 4.92
N VAL A 405 12.28 -5.37 5.47
CA VAL A 405 13.18 -4.64 6.35
C VAL A 405 14.51 -4.40 5.62
N ARG A 406 15.01 -3.17 5.66
CA ARG A 406 16.33 -2.85 5.14
C ARG A 406 17.39 -3.20 6.16
N GLU A 407 18.37 -4.00 5.74
CA GLU A 407 19.50 -4.42 6.57
C GLU A 407 20.67 -3.40 6.50
N ALA A 408 21.58 -3.49 7.46
CA ALA A 408 22.73 -2.60 7.54
C ALA A 408 23.70 -2.73 6.35
N ASP A 409 23.73 -3.87 5.68
CA ASP A 409 24.53 -4.15 4.47
C ASP A 409 23.83 -3.68 3.17
N ALA A 410 22.74 -2.92 3.29
CA ALA A 410 21.90 -2.44 2.19
C ALA A 410 21.18 -3.53 1.38
N THR A 411 21.07 -4.75 1.90
CA THR A 411 20.13 -5.77 1.43
C THR A 411 18.78 -5.59 2.11
N PHE A 412 17.79 -6.35 1.69
CA PHE A 412 16.47 -6.37 2.30
C PHE A 412 16.12 -7.78 2.76
N THR A 413 15.40 -7.88 3.87
CA THR A 413 14.81 -9.14 4.36
C THR A 413 13.30 -9.05 4.33
N PHE A 414 12.64 -10.00 3.69
CA PHE A 414 11.18 -10.10 3.64
C PHE A 414 10.70 -11.35 4.36
N GLY A 415 9.74 -11.19 5.27
CA GLY A 415 9.18 -12.31 6.02
C GLY A 415 8.08 -11.92 6.99
N ALA A 416 7.51 -12.94 7.63
CA ALA A 416 6.56 -12.79 8.71
C ALA A 416 7.20 -12.08 9.91
N GLN A 417 6.41 -11.29 10.63
CA GLN A 417 6.83 -10.59 11.84
C GLN A 417 6.21 -11.25 13.07
N THR A 418 6.91 -11.13 14.21
CA THR A 418 6.36 -11.57 15.48
C THR A 418 5.36 -10.52 15.98
N TRP A 419 4.10 -10.90 16.07
CA TRP A 419 3.03 -10.06 16.62
C TRP A 419 2.86 -10.32 18.11
N GLY A 420 2.38 -9.32 18.83
CA GLY A 420 2.12 -9.41 20.27
C GLY A 420 1.06 -10.47 20.55
N ASN A 421 1.35 -11.32 21.53
CA ASN A 421 0.42 -12.33 21.99
C ASN A 421 -0.64 -11.72 22.93
N ARG A 422 -1.81 -12.35 23.04
CA ARG A 422 -2.71 -12.10 24.15
C ARG A 422 -2.01 -12.53 25.44
N VAL A 423 -1.90 -11.63 26.41
CA VAL A 423 -1.17 -11.88 27.65
C VAL A 423 -2.08 -11.90 28.88
N ALA A 424 -3.32 -11.46 28.74
CA ALA A 424 -4.31 -11.38 29.83
C ALA A 424 -5.73 -11.59 29.32
N GLY A 425 -6.62 -12.00 30.22
CA GLY A 425 -8.07 -12.06 29.99
C GLY A 425 -8.57 -13.25 29.20
N ASP A 426 -9.81 -13.16 28.80
CA ASP A 426 -10.55 -14.18 28.04
C ASP A 426 -11.18 -13.58 26.75
N MET A 427 -12.06 -14.33 26.11
CA MET A 427 -12.77 -13.86 24.90
C MET A 427 -13.77 -12.71 25.15
N THR A 428 -14.08 -12.41 26.41
CA THR A 428 -14.97 -11.32 26.82
C THR A 428 -14.19 -10.07 27.21
N SER A 429 -13.17 -10.23 28.05
CA SER A 429 -12.36 -9.13 28.58
C SER A 429 -11.22 -8.69 27.67
N ALA A 430 -10.70 -9.62 26.87
CA ALA A 430 -9.68 -9.36 25.83
C ALA A 430 -10.04 -10.14 24.55
N PRO A 431 -11.08 -9.72 23.80
CA PRO A 431 -11.53 -10.44 22.61
C PRO A 431 -10.45 -10.47 21.52
N ASN A 432 -10.64 -11.32 20.52
CA ASN A 432 -9.81 -11.25 19.31
C ASN A 432 -10.03 -9.90 18.64
N PRO A 433 -8.96 -9.25 18.13
CA PRO A 433 -9.11 -8.09 17.26
C PRO A 433 -10.04 -8.41 16.08
N SER A 434 -10.87 -7.45 15.68
CA SER A 434 -11.90 -7.65 14.64
C SER A 434 -11.38 -8.05 13.27
N PHE A 435 -10.07 -7.93 13.02
CA PHE A 435 -9.47 -8.45 11.79
C PHE A 435 -9.28 -9.98 11.81
N VAL A 436 -9.33 -10.66 12.97
CA VAL A 436 -9.19 -12.13 13.03
C VAL A 436 -10.41 -12.79 12.39
N GLY A 437 -10.17 -13.56 11.34
CA GLY A 437 -11.23 -14.18 10.53
C GLY A 437 -11.79 -13.29 9.42
N ASN A 438 -11.41 -12.01 9.35
CA ASN A 438 -11.79 -11.06 8.32
C ASN A 438 -10.57 -10.56 7.55
N THR A 439 -10.73 -10.25 6.27
CA THR A 439 -9.63 -9.67 5.49
C THR A 439 -9.37 -8.23 5.89
N ILE A 440 -8.08 -7.85 5.93
CA ILE A 440 -7.67 -6.46 6.13
C ILE A 440 -7.72 -5.74 4.79
N ASN A 441 -8.43 -4.62 4.71
CA ASN A 441 -8.60 -3.84 3.47
C ASN A 441 -7.54 -2.76 3.28
N ASP A 442 -7.08 -2.12 4.35
CA ASP A 442 -6.02 -1.10 4.30
C ASP A 442 -5.18 -1.09 5.58
N MET A 443 -3.98 -0.55 5.47
CA MET A 443 -3.07 -0.25 6.57
C MET A 443 -2.73 1.23 6.59
N PHE A 444 -2.63 1.79 7.77
CA PHE A 444 -2.30 3.19 7.96
C PHE A 444 -1.52 3.42 9.25
N PHE A 445 -0.91 4.59 9.36
CA PHE A 445 -0.23 5.03 10.57
C PHE A 445 -0.83 6.34 11.04
N HIS A 446 -1.28 6.38 12.30
CA HIS A 446 -1.90 7.56 12.86
C HIS A 446 -1.61 7.67 14.35
N ARG A 447 -1.19 8.85 14.82
CA ARG A 447 -0.91 9.15 16.23
C ARG A 447 -0.08 8.07 16.94
N ASN A 448 1.04 7.69 16.29
CA ASN A 448 2.00 6.69 16.79
C ASN A 448 1.39 5.29 17.01
N ARG A 449 0.40 4.92 16.21
CA ARG A 449 -0.24 3.60 16.19
C ARG A 449 -0.27 3.06 14.77
N LEU A 450 0.00 1.78 14.60
CA LEU A 450 -0.29 1.06 13.37
C LEU A 450 -1.78 0.72 13.35
N GLY A 451 -2.47 1.01 12.26
CA GLY A 451 -3.89 0.76 12.12
C GLY A 451 -4.24 -0.14 10.95
N PHE A 452 -5.31 -0.91 11.13
CA PHE A 452 -5.91 -1.77 10.12
C PHE A 452 -7.39 -1.42 9.94
N LEU A 453 -7.87 -1.56 8.71
CA LEU A 453 -9.30 -1.58 8.41
C LEU A 453 -9.71 -3.00 8.08
N ALA A 454 -10.69 -3.53 8.79
CA ALA A 454 -11.26 -4.84 8.51
C ALA A 454 -12.77 -4.79 8.68
N ASP A 455 -13.50 -5.22 7.65
CA ASP A 455 -14.95 -5.11 7.61
C ASP A 455 -15.45 -3.70 7.97
N THR A 456 -16.18 -3.53 9.04
CA THR A 456 -16.70 -2.23 9.52
C THR A 456 -15.81 -1.58 10.57
N ASN A 457 -14.68 -2.18 10.93
CA ASN A 457 -13.88 -1.78 12.08
C ASN A 457 -12.59 -1.05 11.70
N VAL A 458 -12.26 -0.08 12.56
CA VAL A 458 -10.94 0.56 12.63
C VAL A 458 -10.22 -0.01 13.83
N ILE A 459 -9.12 -0.71 13.60
CA ILE A 459 -8.34 -1.40 14.63
C ILE A 459 -6.96 -0.74 14.71
N LEU A 460 -6.60 -0.22 15.89
CA LEU A 460 -5.33 0.45 16.14
C LEU A 460 -4.50 -0.35 17.16
N SER A 461 -3.21 -0.47 16.89
CA SER A 461 -2.26 -1.09 17.83
C SER A 461 -2.14 -0.30 19.13
N GLU A 462 -1.51 -0.89 20.12
CA GLU A 462 -1.03 -0.18 21.31
C GLU A 462 -0.14 1.00 20.89
N ALA A 463 -0.25 2.12 21.61
CA ALA A 463 0.53 3.32 21.34
C ALA A 463 2.04 3.03 21.49
N ALA A 464 2.83 3.41 20.46
CA ALA A 464 4.26 3.15 20.36
C ALA A 464 4.67 1.66 20.31
N SER A 465 3.72 0.73 20.27
CA SER A 465 3.94 -0.70 20.11
C SER A 465 3.16 -1.23 18.89
N PHE A 466 3.77 -1.18 17.71
CA PHE A 466 3.08 -1.39 16.43
C PHE A 466 2.62 -2.83 16.20
N PHE A 467 3.21 -3.78 16.93
CA PHE A 467 2.92 -5.20 16.77
C PHE A 467 1.92 -5.74 17.79
N ASN A 468 1.50 -4.95 18.80
CA ASN A 468 0.57 -5.39 19.82
C ASN A 468 -0.86 -4.89 19.57
N PHE A 469 -1.81 -5.84 19.45
CA PHE A 469 -3.24 -5.60 19.27
C PHE A 469 -4.11 -6.19 20.40
N PHE A 470 -3.48 -6.65 21.48
CA PHE A 470 -4.17 -7.12 22.67
C PHE A 470 -3.90 -6.19 23.86
N PRO A 471 -4.87 -6.04 24.78
CA PRO A 471 -4.63 -5.33 26.02
C PRO A 471 -3.56 -6.06 26.85
N THR A 472 -2.67 -5.31 27.46
CA THR A 472 -1.61 -5.85 28.35
C THR A 472 -2.12 -6.19 29.73
N THR A 473 -3.26 -5.65 30.13
CA THR A 473 -3.98 -5.93 31.38
C THR A 473 -5.47 -5.76 31.15
N VAL A 474 -6.29 -6.56 31.86
CA VAL A 474 -7.75 -6.45 31.85
C VAL A 474 -8.32 -5.90 33.16
N THR A 475 -7.47 -5.72 34.17
CA THR A 475 -7.88 -5.19 35.47
C THR A 475 -8.05 -3.68 35.51
N THR A 476 -7.41 -2.97 34.55
CA THR A 476 -7.51 -1.51 34.40
C THR A 476 -7.45 -1.11 32.93
N ILE A 477 -8.18 -0.07 32.55
CA ILE A 477 -8.11 0.50 31.21
C ILE A 477 -6.92 1.46 31.16
N LEU A 478 -5.96 1.18 30.26
CA LEU A 478 -4.80 2.03 30.02
C LEU A 478 -5.00 2.88 28.77
N ASP A 479 -4.53 4.13 28.79
CA ASP A 479 -4.62 5.04 27.63
C ASP A 479 -3.87 4.55 26.39
N ALA A 480 -2.82 3.75 26.61
CA ALA A 480 -2.02 3.19 25.52
C ALA A 480 -2.63 1.96 24.87
N GLN A 481 -3.64 1.32 25.47
CA GLN A 481 -4.24 0.07 24.97
C GLN A 481 -4.67 0.16 23.49
N PRO A 482 -4.70 -0.98 22.77
CA PRO A 482 -5.27 -1.07 21.44
C PRO A 482 -6.72 -0.58 21.39
N ILE A 483 -7.11 -0.05 20.22
CA ILE A 483 -8.46 0.47 19.99
C ILE A 483 -9.08 -0.37 18.88
N ASP A 484 -10.30 -0.83 19.09
CA ASP A 484 -11.12 -1.52 18.07
C ASP A 484 -12.53 -0.92 18.10
N ILE A 485 -12.86 -0.16 17.05
CA ILE A 485 -14.11 0.59 16.98
C ILE A 485 -14.83 0.32 15.66
N ALA A 486 -16.11 -0.01 15.73
CA ALA A 486 -16.95 -0.24 14.57
C ALA A 486 -17.60 1.05 14.07
N ALA A 487 -17.63 1.22 12.75
CA ALA A 487 -18.41 2.28 12.10
C ALA A 487 -19.91 1.97 12.21
N SER A 488 -20.67 2.95 12.68
CA SER A 488 -22.14 2.85 12.78
C SER A 488 -22.81 3.66 11.70
N HIS A 489 -23.53 2.98 10.81
CA HIS A 489 -24.30 3.61 9.75
C HIS A 489 -25.55 2.78 9.39
N VAL A 490 -26.55 3.38 8.76
CA VAL A 490 -27.79 2.70 8.31
C VAL A 490 -27.49 1.61 7.26
N LYS A 491 -26.47 1.83 6.43
CA LYS A 491 -25.92 0.84 5.49
C LYS A 491 -24.68 0.22 6.13
N VAL A 492 -24.39 -1.05 5.85
CA VAL A 492 -23.16 -1.70 6.33
C VAL A 492 -21.96 -1.04 5.63
N PRO A 493 -21.12 -0.25 6.34
CA PRO A 493 -20.02 0.48 5.74
C PRO A 493 -18.76 -0.37 5.77
N ILE A 494 -18.50 -1.12 4.71
CA ILE A 494 -17.20 -1.82 4.58
C ILE A 494 -16.11 -0.77 4.39
N LEU A 495 -15.18 -0.69 5.34
CA LEU A 495 -14.11 0.30 5.34
C LEU A 495 -13.00 -0.12 4.37
N GLN A 496 -12.63 0.78 3.45
CA GLN A 496 -11.70 0.49 2.36
C GLN A 496 -10.37 1.24 2.45
N HIS A 497 -10.41 2.50 2.85
CA HIS A 497 -9.22 3.34 2.90
C HIS A 497 -9.21 4.22 4.14
N ALA A 498 -8.02 4.42 4.71
CA ALA A 498 -7.79 5.39 5.77
C ALA A 498 -6.66 6.34 5.39
N VAL A 499 -6.90 7.63 5.51
CA VAL A 499 -5.94 8.68 5.14
C VAL A 499 -5.86 9.72 6.25
N PRO A 500 -4.68 9.95 6.84
CA PRO A 500 -4.48 11.08 7.74
C PRO A 500 -4.76 12.41 7.02
N PHE A 501 -5.62 13.22 7.61
CA PHE A 501 -6.00 14.50 7.04
C PHE A 501 -6.15 15.54 8.16
N ASN A 502 -5.37 16.61 8.10
CA ASN A 502 -5.19 17.54 9.23
C ASN A 502 -4.69 16.78 10.49
N GLU A 503 -5.41 16.89 11.60
CA GLU A 503 -5.08 16.21 12.86
C GLU A 503 -5.84 14.88 13.03
N ASP A 504 -6.80 14.59 12.15
CA ASP A 504 -7.72 13.47 12.22
C ASP A 504 -7.41 12.39 11.19
N LEU A 505 -8.13 11.28 11.26
CA LEU A 505 -8.07 10.22 10.28
C LEU A 505 -9.40 10.15 9.54
N LEU A 506 -9.37 10.42 8.23
CA LEU A 506 -10.52 10.17 7.36
C LEU A 506 -10.53 8.70 6.94
N VAL A 507 -11.67 8.07 7.12
CA VAL A 507 -11.92 6.67 6.77
C VAL A 507 -13.02 6.61 5.71
N PHE A 508 -12.77 5.90 4.63
CA PHE A 508 -13.63 5.80 3.47
C PHE A 508 -14.25 4.41 3.39
N SER A 509 -15.55 4.34 3.26
CA SER A 509 -16.27 3.17 2.75
C SER A 509 -16.72 3.42 1.30
N ASP A 510 -17.42 2.49 0.70
CA ASP A 510 -17.91 2.62 -0.67
C ASP A 510 -18.83 3.84 -0.88
N LEU A 511 -19.58 4.23 0.15
CA LEU A 511 -20.64 5.23 0.05
C LEU A 511 -20.56 6.35 1.10
N THR A 512 -19.70 6.20 2.11
CA THR A 512 -19.72 7.09 3.28
C THR A 512 -18.28 7.37 3.72
N GLN A 513 -18.02 8.59 4.13
CA GLN A 513 -16.76 9.00 4.74
C GLN A 513 -16.98 9.26 6.23
N PHE A 514 -16.08 8.71 7.02
CA PHE A 514 -16.05 8.86 8.47
C PHE A 514 -14.81 9.63 8.88
N VAL A 515 -14.88 10.26 10.03
CA VAL A 515 -13.71 10.84 10.69
C VAL A 515 -13.49 10.14 12.03
N LEU A 516 -12.28 9.66 12.24
CA LEU A 516 -11.84 9.15 13.54
C LEU A 516 -11.12 10.28 14.27
N THR A 517 -11.70 10.68 15.41
CA THR A 517 -11.22 11.76 16.28
C THR A 517 -11.16 11.30 17.73
N ALA A 518 -10.63 12.15 18.59
CA ALA A 518 -10.78 12.00 20.04
C ALA A 518 -11.77 13.07 20.56
N SER A 519 -12.60 12.72 21.54
CA SER A 519 -13.54 13.65 22.14
C SER A 519 -12.83 14.81 22.85
N GLY A 520 -13.15 16.06 22.49
CA GLY A 520 -12.50 17.26 23.00
C GLY A 520 -11.02 17.36 22.59
N ASP A 521 -10.21 18.08 23.37
CA ASP A 521 -8.76 18.24 23.15
C ASP A 521 -7.94 17.09 23.72
N ASN A 522 -8.51 15.86 23.75
CA ASN A 522 -7.92 14.72 24.42
C ASN A 522 -7.02 13.88 23.48
N ASN A 523 -6.19 13.06 24.10
CA ASN A 523 -5.45 12.03 23.38
C ASN A 523 -6.40 10.95 22.86
N LEU A 524 -5.99 10.30 21.77
CA LEU A 524 -6.73 9.17 21.20
C LEU A 524 -6.53 7.93 22.08
N THR A 525 -7.55 7.59 22.84
CA THR A 525 -7.60 6.43 23.76
C THR A 525 -8.87 5.62 23.52
N ILE A 526 -8.96 4.44 24.09
CA ILE A 526 -10.18 3.62 23.99
C ILE A 526 -11.44 4.31 24.54
N SER A 527 -11.27 5.21 25.53
CA SER A 527 -12.37 5.93 26.16
C SER A 527 -12.75 7.24 25.45
N THR A 528 -11.86 7.80 24.62
CA THR A 528 -12.08 9.10 23.95
C THR A 528 -12.32 8.98 22.46
N VAL A 529 -12.03 7.83 21.85
CA VAL A 529 -12.18 7.60 20.42
C VAL A 529 -13.62 7.74 19.95
N GLN A 530 -13.80 8.45 18.83
CA GLN A 530 -15.09 8.61 18.15
C GLN A 530 -14.88 8.38 16.66
N LEU A 531 -15.87 7.72 16.03
CA LEU A 531 -15.90 7.48 14.59
C LEU A 531 -17.24 7.98 14.05
N ASP A 532 -17.23 9.20 13.50
CA ASP A 532 -18.44 9.90 13.10
C ASP A 532 -18.56 10.00 11.58
N VAL A 533 -19.79 9.96 11.08
CA VAL A 533 -20.11 10.20 9.66
C VAL A 533 -19.92 11.68 9.36
N VAL A 534 -19.17 12.01 8.31
CA VAL A 534 -18.94 13.41 7.89
C VAL A 534 -19.55 13.73 6.53
N THR A 535 -19.47 12.79 5.58
CA THR A 535 -20.03 12.98 4.24
C THR A 535 -20.51 11.64 3.66
N GLU A 536 -21.41 11.69 2.67
CA GLU A 536 -21.91 10.51 1.96
C GLU A 536 -21.64 10.66 0.45
N TYR A 537 -20.46 10.26 0.00
CA TYR A 537 -20.06 10.21 -1.40
C TYR A 537 -19.56 8.82 -1.78
N GLU A 538 -19.90 8.38 -2.99
CA GLU A 538 -19.34 7.16 -3.56
C GLU A 538 -17.81 7.26 -3.68
N THR A 539 -17.12 6.20 -3.32
CA THR A 539 -15.65 6.08 -3.38
C THR A 539 -15.25 4.77 -4.04
N SER A 540 -14.27 4.84 -4.94
CA SER A 540 -13.68 3.65 -5.57
C SER A 540 -12.75 2.91 -4.61
N ASN A 541 -12.82 1.58 -4.61
CA ASN A 541 -11.97 0.71 -3.81
C ASN A 541 -10.58 0.50 -4.41
N SER A 542 -10.38 0.87 -5.68
CA SER A 542 -9.14 0.63 -6.43
C SER A 542 -8.06 1.67 -6.12
N ALA A 543 -8.44 2.95 -6.16
CA ALA A 543 -7.53 4.07 -5.95
C ALA A 543 -7.63 4.60 -4.52
N ARG A 544 -6.54 4.51 -3.77
CA ARG A 544 -6.47 5.12 -2.43
C ARG A 544 -6.62 6.65 -2.54
N PRO A 545 -7.47 7.28 -1.72
CA PRO A 545 -7.55 8.73 -1.63
C PRO A 545 -6.19 9.36 -1.30
N LEU A 546 -5.90 10.52 -1.88
CA LEU A 546 -4.61 11.18 -1.80
C LEU A 546 -4.71 12.54 -1.12
N ASN A 547 -3.94 12.72 -0.06
CA ASN A 547 -3.84 14.00 0.64
C ASN A 547 -2.97 15.00 -0.17
N ALA A 548 -3.50 16.19 -0.40
CA ALA A 548 -2.86 17.30 -1.10
C ALA A 548 -2.73 18.55 -0.20
N GLY A 549 -2.37 18.36 1.05
CA GLY A 549 -2.25 19.43 2.04
C GLY A 549 -3.61 19.80 2.64
N LYS A 550 -4.19 20.92 2.23
CA LYS A 550 -5.51 21.36 2.72
C LYS A 550 -6.69 20.61 2.10
N ASN A 551 -6.46 19.93 1.00
CA ASN A 551 -7.47 19.21 0.25
C ASN A 551 -7.08 17.74 0.13
N LEU A 552 -8.06 16.86 -0.09
CA LEU A 552 -7.86 15.47 -0.37
C LEU A 552 -8.61 15.09 -1.64
N TYR A 553 -8.01 14.27 -2.50
CA TYR A 553 -8.64 13.82 -3.74
C TYR A 553 -8.99 12.34 -3.66
N PHE A 554 -10.21 12.01 -4.10
CA PHE A 554 -10.66 10.63 -4.23
C PHE A 554 -11.53 10.46 -5.47
N GLY A 555 -11.64 9.23 -5.95
CA GLY A 555 -12.37 8.89 -7.16
C GLY A 555 -13.57 7.99 -6.90
N ALA A 556 -14.54 8.04 -7.81
CA ALA A 556 -15.63 7.08 -7.89
C ALA A 556 -15.93 6.77 -9.37
N ASP A 557 -16.19 5.52 -9.68
CA ASP A 557 -16.54 5.13 -11.04
C ASP A 557 -18.01 5.45 -11.35
N ASN A 558 -18.25 5.98 -12.55
CA ASN A 558 -19.56 6.33 -13.05
C ASN A 558 -19.73 5.79 -14.48
N GLY A 559 -20.08 4.53 -14.59
CA GLY A 559 -20.12 3.83 -15.87
C GLY A 559 -18.73 3.67 -16.48
N SER A 560 -18.51 4.17 -17.68
CA SER A 560 -17.21 4.09 -18.37
C SER A 560 -16.23 5.20 -18.01
N PHE A 561 -16.56 6.06 -17.06
CA PHE A 561 -15.73 7.20 -16.66
C PHE A 561 -15.68 7.30 -15.13
N SER A 562 -14.63 7.91 -14.61
CA SER A 562 -14.47 8.20 -13.19
C SER A 562 -14.78 9.66 -12.88
N ARG A 563 -15.41 9.88 -11.74
CA ARG A 563 -15.54 11.19 -11.10
C ARG A 563 -14.46 11.35 -10.05
N ILE A 564 -13.80 12.49 -10.07
CA ILE A 564 -12.77 12.81 -9.07
C ILE A 564 -13.30 13.97 -8.24
N ARG A 565 -13.28 13.80 -6.93
CA ARG A 565 -13.75 14.78 -5.97
C ARG A 565 -12.58 15.34 -5.18
N GLU A 566 -12.68 16.62 -4.89
CA GLU A 566 -11.80 17.36 -4.00
C GLU A 566 -12.53 17.57 -2.67
N TYR A 567 -12.04 16.89 -1.65
CA TYR A 567 -12.55 17.01 -0.28
C TYR A 567 -11.79 18.09 0.48
N PHE A 568 -12.50 18.88 1.25
CA PHE A 568 -11.94 19.95 2.07
C PHE A 568 -12.84 20.24 3.26
N VAL A 569 -12.29 20.97 4.23
CA VAL A 569 -13.06 21.55 5.35
C VAL A 569 -13.28 23.03 5.03
N ASP A 570 -14.54 23.46 4.99
CA ASP A 570 -14.89 24.87 4.78
C ASP A 570 -14.40 25.71 5.98
N GLY A 571 -13.50 26.65 5.73
CA GLY A 571 -12.87 27.45 6.77
C GLY A 571 -13.82 28.42 7.51
N ASN A 572 -15.03 28.65 6.97
CA ASN A 572 -16.02 29.54 7.60
C ASN A 572 -17.02 28.77 8.47
N THR A 573 -17.39 27.58 8.05
CA THR A 573 -18.43 26.76 8.69
C THR A 573 -17.87 25.57 9.47
N GLY A 574 -16.62 25.15 9.19
CA GLY A 574 -16.02 23.93 9.74
C GLY A 574 -16.64 22.64 9.20
N VAL A 575 -17.52 22.73 8.19
CA VAL A 575 -18.21 21.58 7.61
C VAL A 575 -17.33 20.93 6.55
N ASN A 576 -17.30 19.62 6.56
CA ASN A 576 -16.65 18.83 5.53
C ASN A 576 -17.52 18.76 4.27
N ASP A 577 -16.91 18.97 3.10
CA ASP A 577 -17.59 18.88 1.81
C ASP A 577 -16.65 18.34 0.71
N ALA A 578 -17.21 17.92 -0.42
CA ALA A 578 -16.44 17.46 -1.57
C ALA A 578 -17.02 17.94 -2.89
N VAL A 579 -16.21 18.68 -3.66
CA VAL A 579 -16.58 19.21 -4.97
C VAL A 579 -16.09 18.29 -6.08
N ASP A 580 -16.92 18.01 -7.07
CA ASP A 580 -16.57 17.26 -8.28
C ASP A 580 -15.71 18.14 -9.21
N VAL A 581 -14.41 17.87 -9.26
CA VAL A 581 -13.46 18.58 -10.13
C VAL A 581 -13.49 18.08 -11.57
N THR A 582 -14.15 16.97 -11.85
CA THR A 582 -14.40 16.44 -13.20
C THR A 582 -15.73 16.92 -13.80
N ALA A 583 -16.52 17.70 -13.07
CA ALA A 583 -17.81 18.21 -13.56
C ALA A 583 -17.72 18.95 -14.93
N PRO A 584 -16.66 19.72 -15.25
CA PRO A 584 -16.49 20.31 -16.59
C PRO A 584 -16.12 19.29 -17.68
N VAL A 585 -15.69 18.09 -17.31
CA VAL A 585 -15.15 17.04 -18.19
C VAL A 585 -15.69 15.65 -17.82
N PRO A 586 -17.01 15.44 -17.79
CA PRO A 586 -17.62 14.23 -17.22
C PRO A 586 -17.32 12.94 -18.00
N LYS A 587 -16.79 13.04 -19.23
CA LYS A 587 -16.40 11.91 -20.09
C LYS A 587 -14.92 11.97 -20.46
N TYR A 588 -14.05 12.30 -19.50
CA TYR A 588 -12.64 12.52 -19.82
C TYR A 588 -11.73 11.50 -19.16
N VAL A 589 -11.86 11.28 -17.87
CA VAL A 589 -11.09 10.29 -17.13
C VAL A 589 -11.80 8.95 -17.22
N PRO A 590 -11.22 7.91 -17.84
CA PRO A 590 -11.82 6.58 -17.89
C PRO A 590 -12.04 5.98 -16.52
N SER A 591 -12.93 5.00 -16.42
CA SER A 591 -13.15 4.20 -15.20
C SER A 591 -11.89 3.42 -14.79
N ASN A 592 -11.99 2.69 -13.69
CA ASN A 592 -10.90 1.89 -13.13
C ASN A 592 -9.62 2.72 -12.86
N VAL A 593 -9.79 3.88 -12.21
CA VAL A 593 -8.62 4.62 -11.69
C VAL A 593 -7.99 3.79 -10.58
N VAL A 594 -6.71 3.47 -10.74
CA VAL A 594 -5.95 2.60 -9.81
C VAL A 594 -4.93 3.36 -8.96
N LYS A 595 -4.52 4.54 -9.40
CA LYS A 595 -3.51 5.34 -8.70
C LYS A 595 -3.74 6.83 -8.86
N PHE A 596 -3.58 7.55 -7.77
CA PHE A 596 -3.36 8.99 -7.75
C PHE A 596 -1.91 9.29 -7.38
N ALA A 597 -1.31 10.30 -8.01
CA ALA A 597 -0.01 10.83 -7.67
C ALA A 597 -0.06 12.36 -7.70
N LEU A 598 0.64 13.01 -6.76
CA LEU A 598 0.64 14.46 -6.63
C LEU A 598 2.07 14.99 -6.62
N VAL A 599 2.34 15.95 -7.48
CA VAL A 599 3.48 16.85 -7.38
C VAL A 599 3.00 18.11 -6.64
N ALA A 600 3.24 18.13 -5.34
CA ALA A 600 2.70 19.19 -4.48
C ALA A 600 3.27 20.59 -4.79
N PRO A 601 4.58 20.78 -5.07
CA PRO A 601 5.13 22.11 -5.40
C PRO A 601 4.47 22.74 -6.63
N GLU A 602 4.16 21.94 -7.64
CA GLU A 602 3.60 22.39 -8.92
C GLU A 602 2.06 22.26 -8.97
N SER A 603 1.43 21.76 -7.90
CA SER A 603 -0.01 21.52 -7.81
C SER A 603 -0.56 20.67 -8.96
N ILE A 604 0.09 19.56 -9.24
CA ILE A 604 -0.26 18.63 -10.33
C ILE A 604 -0.71 17.30 -9.74
N LEU A 605 -1.99 17.00 -9.87
CA LEU A 605 -2.56 15.69 -9.59
C LEU A 605 -2.59 14.86 -10.87
N VAL A 606 -2.19 13.61 -10.79
CA VAL A 606 -2.24 12.66 -11.90
C VAL A 606 -3.10 11.47 -11.49
N ALA A 607 -3.99 11.05 -12.39
CA ALA A 607 -4.78 9.83 -12.27
C ALA A 607 -4.35 8.82 -13.34
N LEU A 608 -4.04 7.59 -12.92
CA LEU A 608 -3.76 6.44 -13.78
C LEU A 608 -4.97 5.52 -13.78
N SER A 609 -5.48 5.19 -14.98
CA SER A 609 -6.60 4.27 -15.16
C SER A 609 -6.14 3.02 -15.92
N ASP A 610 -6.60 1.84 -15.49
CA ASP A 610 -6.33 0.57 -16.18
C ASP A 610 -7.11 0.44 -17.49
N ASP A 611 -8.21 1.19 -17.69
CA ASP A 611 -8.95 1.22 -18.95
C ASP A 611 -8.22 2.03 -20.04
N ALA A 612 -7.23 2.84 -19.67
CA ALA A 612 -6.40 3.59 -20.61
C ALA A 612 -4.95 3.71 -20.14
N PRO A 613 -4.24 2.58 -19.97
CA PRO A 613 -2.94 2.54 -19.29
C PRO A 613 -1.79 3.19 -20.07
N THR A 614 -2.01 3.64 -21.29
CA THR A 614 -1.05 4.41 -22.10
C THR A 614 -1.08 5.91 -21.78
N ASN A 615 -2.02 6.36 -20.96
CA ASN A 615 -2.24 7.78 -20.68
C ASN A 615 -2.21 8.06 -19.19
N LEU A 616 -1.74 9.25 -18.84
CA LEU A 616 -1.91 9.85 -17.51
C LEU A 616 -2.89 11.03 -17.64
N TYR A 617 -3.95 11.02 -16.84
CA TYR A 617 -4.92 12.10 -16.78
C TYR A 617 -4.50 13.08 -15.71
N THR A 618 -4.21 14.30 -16.13
CA THR A 618 -3.53 15.29 -15.31
C THR A 618 -4.49 16.42 -14.96
N TYR A 619 -4.52 16.76 -13.68
CA TYR A 619 -5.28 17.89 -13.16
C TYR A 619 -4.33 18.90 -12.54
N GLN A 620 -4.25 20.10 -13.14
CA GLN A 620 -3.48 21.22 -12.60
C GLN A 620 -4.41 22.21 -11.93
N PHE A 621 -4.05 22.63 -10.72
CA PHE A 621 -4.86 23.54 -9.94
C PHE A 621 -3.98 24.60 -9.25
N PHE A 622 -4.55 25.78 -9.08
CA PHE A 622 -3.86 26.85 -8.37
C PHE A 622 -4.87 27.66 -7.55
N PHE A 623 -4.52 27.92 -6.28
CA PHE A 623 -5.30 28.75 -5.37
C PHE A 623 -4.57 30.06 -5.11
N GLN A 624 -5.30 31.16 -5.24
CA GLN A 624 -4.85 32.48 -4.84
C GLN A 624 -5.86 33.07 -3.85
N ASN A 625 -5.43 33.40 -2.64
CA ASN A 625 -6.30 33.96 -1.59
C ASN A 625 -7.57 33.10 -1.35
N ASN A 626 -7.45 31.80 -1.23
CA ASN A 626 -8.53 30.82 -1.11
C ASN A 626 -9.48 30.71 -2.32
N GLN A 627 -9.23 31.44 -3.43
CA GLN A 627 -9.97 31.26 -4.67
C GLN A 627 -9.19 30.36 -5.62
N LYS A 628 -9.87 29.37 -6.22
CA LYS A 628 -9.30 28.52 -7.24
C LYS A 628 -9.23 29.27 -8.56
N VAL A 629 -8.03 29.71 -8.95
CA VAL A 629 -7.77 30.50 -10.18
C VAL A 629 -7.57 29.57 -11.36
N GLN A 630 -7.00 28.38 -11.16
CA GLN A 630 -6.79 27.37 -12.18
C GLN A 630 -7.44 26.04 -11.77
N SER A 631 -8.11 25.43 -12.76
CA SER A 631 -8.71 24.11 -12.67
C SER A 631 -8.68 23.49 -14.07
N ALA A 632 -7.59 22.79 -14.39
CA ALA A 632 -7.25 22.41 -15.76
C ALA A 632 -7.03 20.91 -15.87
N TRP A 633 -7.92 20.23 -16.61
CA TRP A 633 -7.75 18.84 -17.00
C TRP A 633 -7.08 18.75 -18.35
N HIS A 634 -6.12 17.84 -18.49
CA HIS A 634 -5.47 17.45 -19.74
C HIS A 634 -4.92 16.03 -19.65
N LYS A 635 -4.38 15.49 -20.73
CA LYS A 635 -3.77 14.15 -20.70
C LYS A 635 -2.37 14.15 -21.25
N TRP A 636 -1.53 13.30 -20.67
CA TRP A 636 -0.23 12.93 -21.21
C TRP A 636 -0.30 11.53 -21.79
N SER A 637 0.20 11.35 -22.99
CA SER A 637 0.19 10.08 -23.71
C SER A 637 1.62 9.58 -23.93
N PHE A 638 1.82 8.27 -23.75
CA PHE A 638 3.12 7.62 -23.86
C PHE A 638 3.01 6.47 -24.87
N ASN A 639 3.57 6.67 -26.05
CA ASN A 639 3.45 5.71 -27.15
C ASN A 639 4.08 4.35 -26.82
N GLY A 640 3.33 3.29 -27.04
CA GLY A 640 3.79 1.91 -26.85
C GLY A 640 4.04 1.50 -25.38
N ALA A 641 3.79 2.39 -24.43
CA ALA A 641 3.93 2.12 -23.01
C ALA A 641 2.61 1.66 -22.37
N THR A 642 2.65 0.67 -21.50
CA THR A 642 1.64 0.43 -20.48
C THR A 642 2.19 0.96 -19.17
N ILE A 643 1.60 2.01 -18.63
CA ILE A 643 2.06 2.59 -17.36
C ILE A 643 1.59 1.68 -16.23
N LEU A 644 2.53 1.14 -15.50
CA LEU A 644 2.26 0.26 -14.35
C LEU A 644 2.07 1.06 -13.08
N ASP A 645 2.85 2.12 -12.88
CA ASP A 645 2.75 2.98 -11.70
C ASP A 645 3.33 4.37 -11.98
N VAL A 646 2.87 5.34 -11.21
CA VAL A 646 3.42 6.68 -11.14
C VAL A 646 3.59 7.09 -9.69
N GLY A 647 4.83 7.41 -9.33
CA GLY A 647 5.18 7.93 -8.01
C GLY A 647 5.81 9.32 -8.12
N THR A 648 5.85 10.08 -7.04
CA THR A 648 6.38 11.44 -7.03
C THR A 648 7.35 11.67 -5.88
N ILE A 649 8.43 12.38 -6.13
CA ILE A 649 9.36 12.89 -5.11
C ILE A 649 9.71 14.34 -5.46
N GLY A 650 9.31 15.29 -4.62
CA GLY A 650 9.44 16.70 -4.94
C GLY A 650 8.68 17.04 -6.22
N SER A 651 9.34 17.66 -7.19
CA SER A 651 8.77 18.01 -8.50
C SER A 651 8.99 16.94 -9.58
N VAL A 652 9.50 15.75 -9.23
CA VAL A 652 9.85 14.68 -10.17
C VAL A 652 8.83 13.56 -10.12
N PHE A 653 8.30 13.18 -11.27
CA PHE A 653 7.54 11.94 -11.46
C PHE A 653 8.51 10.79 -11.76
N TYR A 654 8.33 9.67 -11.07
CA TYR A 654 8.94 8.39 -11.38
C TYR A 654 7.88 7.50 -11.99
N ILE A 655 8.05 7.16 -13.26
CA ILE A 655 7.07 6.42 -14.05
C ILE A 655 7.64 5.03 -14.30
N THR A 656 6.96 4.01 -13.80
CA THR A 656 7.27 2.62 -14.14
C THR A 656 6.37 2.22 -15.31
N ALA A 657 6.98 1.97 -16.45
CA ALA A 657 6.26 1.65 -17.69
C ALA A 657 6.74 0.32 -18.28
N GLN A 658 5.78 -0.46 -18.76
CA GLN A 658 6.01 -1.72 -19.44
C GLN A 658 5.94 -1.52 -20.96
N TYR A 659 6.96 -2.02 -21.62
CA TYR A 659 7.07 -2.15 -23.06
C TYR A 659 7.13 -3.62 -23.46
N ALA A 660 7.15 -3.91 -24.75
CA ALA A 660 7.12 -5.28 -25.26
C ALA A 660 8.28 -6.18 -24.75
N ASP A 661 9.42 -5.58 -24.45
CA ASP A 661 10.65 -6.29 -24.06
C ASP A 661 10.96 -6.22 -22.56
N GLY A 662 10.21 -5.45 -21.77
CA GLY A 662 10.46 -5.35 -20.34
C GLY A 662 9.81 -4.18 -19.63
N VAL A 663 10.12 -4.06 -18.35
CA VAL A 663 9.65 -2.98 -17.46
C VAL A 663 10.79 -1.99 -17.24
N TYR A 664 10.49 -0.72 -17.40
CA TYR A 664 11.44 0.38 -17.35
C TYR A 664 11.05 1.41 -16.30
N LEU A 665 12.04 1.96 -15.64
CA LEU A 665 11.91 3.15 -14.80
C LEU A 665 12.31 4.38 -15.61
N MET A 666 11.45 5.38 -15.63
CA MET A 666 11.68 6.67 -16.25
C MET A 666 11.39 7.78 -15.24
N LYS A 667 12.01 8.92 -15.41
CA LYS A 667 11.68 10.12 -14.63
C LYS A 667 11.21 11.25 -15.56
N MET A 668 10.31 12.06 -15.04
CA MET A 668 9.88 13.31 -15.68
C MET A 668 9.88 14.41 -14.61
N ASP A 669 10.73 15.39 -14.79
CA ASP A 669 10.87 16.49 -13.84
C ASP A 669 10.01 17.66 -14.30
N ALA A 670 9.05 18.06 -13.48
CA ALA A 670 8.10 19.13 -13.74
C ALA A 670 8.54 20.49 -13.16
N SER A 671 9.77 20.60 -12.64
CA SER A 671 10.28 21.85 -12.08
C SER A 671 10.30 22.95 -13.15
N PRO A 672 9.88 24.19 -12.85
CA PRO A 672 9.87 25.29 -13.81
C PRO A 672 11.29 25.74 -14.19
N GLY A 673 11.43 26.34 -15.37
CA GLY A 673 12.67 26.97 -15.81
C GLY A 673 13.86 26.00 -16.07
N ARG A 674 13.59 24.72 -16.27
CA ARG A 674 14.64 23.72 -16.59
C ARG A 674 15.26 23.94 -17.95
N VAL A 675 16.59 23.82 -17.98
CA VAL A 675 17.38 23.77 -19.21
C VAL A 675 18.29 22.53 -19.18
N ASP A 676 18.71 22.06 -20.34
CA ASP A 676 19.53 20.83 -20.41
C ASP A 676 20.93 21.03 -19.83
N ASN A 677 21.52 22.18 -20.09
CA ASN A 677 22.83 22.60 -19.54
C ASN A 677 22.99 24.13 -19.70
N ALA A 678 24.09 24.68 -19.14
CA ALA A 678 24.36 26.13 -19.17
C ALA A 678 24.48 26.75 -20.57
N ASN A 679 24.74 25.94 -21.59
CA ASN A 679 24.88 26.40 -22.98
C ASN A 679 23.64 26.14 -23.84
N SER A 680 22.63 25.47 -23.29
CA SER A 680 21.34 25.26 -23.96
C SER A 680 20.30 26.18 -23.31
N PRO A 681 19.69 27.12 -24.06
CA PRO A 681 18.71 28.03 -23.48
C PRO A 681 17.35 27.36 -23.23
N TYR A 682 17.20 26.07 -23.52
CA TYR A 682 15.94 25.32 -23.42
C TYR A 682 16.17 23.86 -23.07
N LEU A 683 15.09 23.17 -22.72
CA LEU A 683 15.02 21.74 -22.48
C LEU A 683 14.64 21.01 -23.79
N SER A 684 15.42 20.00 -24.16
CA SER A 684 15.13 19.16 -25.34
C SER A 684 14.01 18.17 -25.03
N LEU A 685 12.89 18.28 -25.73
CA LEU A 685 11.63 17.59 -25.43
C LEU A 685 11.51 16.28 -26.24
N LEU A 686 12.18 15.24 -25.79
CA LEU A 686 12.11 13.86 -26.32
C LEU A 686 11.75 12.89 -25.22
N ASP A 687 10.88 11.92 -25.50
CA ASP A 687 10.55 10.84 -24.56
C ASP A 687 11.60 9.72 -24.57
N ARG A 688 11.70 9.00 -23.43
CA ARG A 688 12.72 7.97 -23.18
C ARG A 688 14.13 8.47 -23.49
N ARG A 689 14.35 9.74 -23.24
CA ARG A 689 15.61 10.42 -23.60
C ARG A 689 16.77 9.79 -22.86
N VAL A 690 17.84 9.51 -23.61
CA VAL A 690 19.14 9.06 -23.10
C VAL A 690 20.24 10.01 -23.55
N ASP A 691 21.32 10.08 -22.79
CA ASP A 691 22.51 10.82 -23.12
C ASP A 691 23.75 9.90 -23.19
N GLU A 692 24.91 10.45 -23.48
CA GLU A 692 26.16 9.70 -23.62
C GLU A 692 26.57 8.91 -22.38
N THR A 693 26.05 9.22 -21.18
CA THR A 693 26.38 8.50 -19.95
C THR A 693 25.67 7.15 -19.87
N GLN A 694 24.56 7.02 -20.59
CA GLN A 694 23.73 5.82 -20.66
C GLN A 694 23.93 5.01 -21.94
N LEU A 695 24.65 5.57 -22.93
CA LEU A 695 24.93 4.95 -24.22
C LEU A 695 26.29 4.25 -24.18
N ALA A 696 26.40 3.12 -24.86
CA ALA A 696 27.72 2.56 -25.20
C ALA A 696 28.47 3.50 -26.17
N ALA A 697 29.78 3.38 -26.24
CA ALA A 697 30.60 4.17 -27.18
C ALA A 697 30.07 3.97 -28.62
N PRO A 698 29.81 5.05 -29.37
CA PRO A 698 29.34 4.95 -30.74
C PRO A 698 30.37 4.35 -31.68
N SER A 699 29.91 3.67 -32.71
CA SER A 699 30.75 3.14 -33.78
C SER A 699 30.47 3.84 -35.10
N PHE A 700 31.50 4.25 -35.81
CA PHE A 700 31.40 4.79 -37.19
C PHE A 700 31.79 3.72 -38.20
N ASP A 701 30.93 3.50 -39.16
CA ASP A 701 31.16 2.61 -40.29
C ASP A 701 31.49 3.44 -41.51
N ALA A 702 32.79 3.40 -41.91
CA ALA A 702 33.27 4.13 -43.07
C ALA A 702 32.70 3.67 -44.42
N MET A 703 32.15 2.43 -44.53
CA MET A 703 31.54 1.93 -45.76
C MET A 703 30.12 2.52 -45.96
N THR A 704 29.36 2.64 -44.89
CA THR A 704 27.99 3.21 -44.97
C THR A 704 27.99 4.71 -44.68
N GLY A 705 29.11 5.27 -44.14
CA GLY A 705 29.21 6.66 -43.72
C GLY A 705 28.28 7.01 -42.55
N LYS A 706 27.98 6.04 -41.66
CA LYS A 706 27.04 6.23 -40.56
C LYS A 706 27.69 5.98 -39.22
N THR A 707 27.27 6.79 -38.24
CA THR A 707 27.53 6.54 -36.81
C THR A 707 26.36 5.87 -36.17
N THR A 708 26.61 4.79 -35.41
CA THR A 708 25.59 3.96 -34.71
C THR A 708 25.79 3.99 -33.22
N TRP A 709 24.73 4.26 -32.47
CA TRP A 709 24.63 4.11 -31.00
C TRP A 709 23.77 2.89 -30.64
N THR A 710 24.17 2.20 -29.59
CA THR A 710 23.35 1.15 -28.96
C THR A 710 22.57 1.74 -27.81
N LEU A 711 21.25 1.62 -27.85
CA LEU A 711 20.33 2.10 -26.81
C LEU A 711 20.20 1.10 -25.67
N PRO A 712 19.91 1.55 -24.43
CA PRO A 712 19.64 0.67 -23.30
C PRO A 712 18.23 0.04 -23.35
N TYR A 713 17.48 0.29 -24.41
CA TYR A 713 16.12 -0.20 -24.62
C TYR A 713 15.85 -0.48 -26.11
N ASN A 714 14.82 -1.31 -26.36
CA ASN A 714 14.35 -1.54 -27.73
C ASN A 714 13.49 -0.37 -28.21
N VAL A 715 13.68 0.00 -29.48
CA VAL A 715 12.87 1.03 -30.14
C VAL A 715 11.45 0.50 -30.34
N ASN A 716 10.46 1.28 -29.94
CA ASN A 716 9.06 0.92 -30.13
C ASN A 716 8.66 0.89 -31.60
N SER A 717 7.80 -0.04 -31.98
CA SER A 717 7.24 -0.07 -33.32
C SER A 717 6.46 1.22 -33.62
N GLY A 718 6.82 1.89 -34.70
CA GLY A 718 6.19 3.15 -35.08
C GLY A 718 6.72 4.40 -34.36
N ALA A 719 7.67 4.28 -33.47
CA ALA A 719 8.31 5.43 -32.86
C ALA A 719 9.23 6.15 -33.85
N THR A 720 9.16 7.47 -33.84
CA THR A 720 10.09 8.31 -34.61
C THR A 720 11.23 8.72 -33.66
N MET A 721 12.42 8.16 -33.89
CA MET A 721 13.62 8.48 -33.12
C MET A 721 14.25 9.77 -33.63
N GLN A 722 14.77 10.58 -32.71
CA GLN A 722 15.62 11.72 -33.03
C GLN A 722 16.95 11.62 -32.28
N VAL A 723 18.00 12.06 -32.97
CA VAL A 723 19.34 12.26 -32.39
C VAL A 723 19.65 13.74 -32.53
N ILE A 724 19.88 14.39 -31.41
CA ILE A 724 20.18 15.83 -31.36
C ILE A 724 21.50 16.08 -30.63
N THR A 725 22.22 17.08 -31.07
CA THR A 725 23.45 17.49 -30.39
C THR A 725 23.15 18.06 -29.02
N ARG A 726 23.91 17.65 -28.00
CA ARG A 726 23.71 18.10 -26.62
C ARG A 726 24.55 19.30 -26.28
N GLN A 727 25.85 19.16 -26.45
CA GLN A 727 26.87 20.17 -26.23
C GLN A 727 28.19 19.62 -26.67
N ALA A 728 28.98 20.47 -27.35
CA ALA A 728 30.42 20.27 -27.47
C ALA A 728 31.14 21.62 -27.41
N THR A 729 32.41 21.60 -27.22
CA THR A 729 33.28 22.79 -27.28
C THR A 729 33.24 23.49 -28.65
N THR A 730 32.78 22.81 -29.68
CA THR A 730 32.76 23.26 -31.07
C THR A 730 31.40 23.03 -31.77
N GLU A 731 30.45 22.33 -31.15
CA GLU A 731 29.15 21.99 -31.77
C GLU A 731 28.01 22.81 -31.18
N ILE A 732 27.02 23.10 -31.99
CA ILE A 732 25.81 23.85 -31.60
C ILE A 732 24.84 22.89 -30.94
N PRO A 733 24.32 23.16 -29.73
CA PRO A 733 23.34 22.30 -29.10
C PRO A 733 21.98 22.35 -29.83
N GLY A 734 21.26 21.21 -29.81
CA GLY A 734 19.89 21.10 -30.33
C GLY A 734 19.80 20.90 -31.85
N VAL A 735 20.88 20.66 -32.53
CA VAL A 735 20.88 20.37 -33.98
C VAL A 735 20.45 18.92 -34.22
N ILE A 736 19.45 18.69 -35.04
CA ILE A 736 19.00 17.35 -35.44
C ILE A 736 20.00 16.72 -36.39
N LEU A 737 20.56 15.57 -36.04
CA LEU A 737 21.39 14.78 -36.94
C LEU A 737 20.53 14.05 -37.96
N GLN A 738 20.92 14.10 -39.22
CA GLN A 738 20.11 13.65 -40.36
C GLN A 738 20.35 12.18 -40.72
N GLY A 739 19.41 11.58 -41.43
CA GLY A 739 19.50 10.21 -41.91
C GLY A 739 19.34 9.16 -40.83
N VAL A 740 18.49 9.46 -39.82
CA VAL A 740 18.19 8.54 -38.72
C VAL A 740 17.61 7.24 -39.29
N THR A 741 18.26 6.13 -38.91
CA THR A 741 17.76 4.77 -39.18
C THR A 741 17.76 3.99 -37.87
N THR A 742 16.70 3.21 -37.65
CA THR A 742 16.50 2.48 -36.36
C THR A 742 16.63 0.98 -36.59
N GLY A 743 17.37 0.31 -35.71
CA GLY A 743 17.33 -1.14 -35.51
C GLY A 743 16.50 -1.50 -34.26
N THR A 744 16.62 -2.73 -33.78
CA THR A 744 15.90 -3.18 -32.57
C THR A 744 16.30 -2.36 -31.35
N ALA A 745 17.60 -2.21 -31.09
CA ALA A 745 18.13 -1.42 -29.97
C ALA A 745 19.26 -0.49 -30.46
N THR A 746 19.21 -0.05 -31.71
CA THR A 746 20.25 0.80 -32.31
C THR A 746 19.65 1.95 -33.09
N VAL A 747 20.36 3.06 -33.08
CA VAL A 747 20.03 4.24 -33.88
C VAL A 747 21.30 4.67 -34.60
N SER A 748 21.19 4.88 -35.92
CA SER A 748 22.30 5.32 -36.79
C SER A 748 21.96 6.62 -37.49
N VAL A 749 22.93 7.49 -37.67
CA VAL A 749 22.82 8.77 -38.40
C VAL A 749 23.94 8.91 -39.43
N ASN A 750 23.75 9.78 -40.40
CA ASN A 750 24.76 10.05 -41.41
C ASN A 750 25.90 10.89 -40.82
N GLY A 751 27.16 10.57 -41.19
CA GLY A 751 28.36 11.27 -40.77
C GLY A 751 29.08 10.59 -39.60
N ASP A 752 30.31 11.07 -39.36
CA ASP A 752 31.11 10.67 -38.20
C ASP A 752 30.80 11.60 -37.02
N HIS A 753 30.09 11.04 -36.05
CA HIS A 753 29.66 11.68 -34.79
C HIS A 753 30.20 10.94 -33.57
N THR A 754 31.27 10.19 -33.67
CA THR A 754 31.85 9.40 -32.58
C THR A 754 32.30 10.24 -31.39
N SER A 755 32.65 11.50 -31.62
CA SER A 755 33.02 12.48 -30.59
C SER A 755 31.90 13.41 -30.17
N THR A 756 30.74 13.37 -30.85
CA THR A 756 29.61 14.28 -30.63
C THR A 756 28.81 13.83 -29.41
N LYS A 757 28.55 14.75 -28.48
CA LYS A 757 27.60 14.51 -27.39
C LYS A 757 26.18 14.67 -27.88
N VAL A 758 25.33 13.69 -27.58
CA VAL A 758 23.97 13.63 -28.13
C VAL A 758 22.93 13.34 -27.06
N TYR A 759 21.71 13.80 -27.31
CA TYR A 759 20.49 13.20 -26.77
C TYR A 759 19.84 12.36 -27.84
N ILE A 760 19.43 11.15 -27.46
CA ILE A 760 18.64 10.26 -28.33
C ILE A 760 17.32 9.96 -27.62
N GLY A 761 16.22 10.06 -28.32
CA GLY A 761 14.89 9.77 -27.75
C GLY A 761 13.80 9.71 -28.79
N GLU A 762 12.60 9.43 -28.35
CA GLU A 762 11.38 9.31 -29.14
C GLU A 762 10.69 10.67 -29.27
N GLN A 763 10.25 11.02 -30.47
CA GLN A 763 9.40 12.18 -30.65
C GLN A 763 8.03 11.94 -30.03
N TYR A 764 7.45 12.94 -29.37
CA TYR A 764 6.06 12.97 -28.97
C TYR A 764 5.40 14.27 -29.40
N GLU A 765 4.11 14.19 -29.70
CA GLU A 765 3.35 15.34 -30.18
C GLU A 765 2.64 16.04 -29.04
N PHE A 766 2.82 17.35 -28.92
CA PHE A 766 1.95 18.26 -28.20
C PHE A 766 0.84 18.72 -29.13
N ARG A 767 -0.42 18.69 -28.68
CA ARG A 767 -1.59 19.17 -29.46
C ARG A 767 -2.59 19.84 -28.53
N TYR A 768 -3.01 21.04 -28.92
CA TYR A 768 -4.06 21.78 -28.23
C TYR A 768 -5.11 22.22 -29.25
N ARG A 769 -6.38 21.85 -29.03
CA ARG A 769 -7.51 22.24 -29.86
C ARG A 769 -8.28 23.34 -29.16
N PHE A 770 -8.39 24.48 -29.80
CA PHE A 770 -9.19 25.58 -29.29
C PHE A 770 -10.68 25.25 -29.33
N SER A 771 -11.43 25.78 -28.37
CA SER A 771 -12.88 25.73 -28.38
C SER A 771 -13.44 26.57 -29.54
N LYS A 772 -14.59 26.14 -30.07
CA LYS A 772 -15.32 26.92 -31.06
C LYS A 772 -15.66 28.29 -30.48
N GLN A 773 -15.34 29.37 -31.22
CA GLN A 773 -15.52 30.73 -30.73
C GLN A 773 -16.96 31.19 -30.98
N VAL A 774 -17.62 31.69 -29.95
CA VAL A 774 -19.00 32.18 -30.02
C VAL A 774 -19.09 33.56 -29.40
N LEU A 775 -20.08 34.32 -29.84
CA LEU A 775 -20.41 35.59 -29.20
C LEU A 775 -21.41 35.35 -28.09
N LYS A 776 -21.07 35.78 -26.88
CA LYS A 776 -21.91 35.69 -25.68
C LYS A 776 -22.48 37.05 -25.34
N GLU A 777 -23.73 37.10 -24.98
CA GLU A 777 -24.49 38.24 -24.49
C GLU A 777 -24.95 38.00 -23.06
N LYS A 778 -24.77 38.99 -22.19
CA LYS A 778 -25.33 38.95 -20.83
C LYS A 778 -26.84 39.10 -20.86
N VAL A 779 -27.58 38.17 -20.26
CA VAL A 779 -29.02 38.26 -20.12
C VAL A 779 -29.35 39.23 -19.01
N LYS A 780 -30.02 40.38 -19.38
CA LYS A 780 -30.18 41.53 -18.49
C LYS A 780 -30.89 41.24 -17.17
N ASP A 781 -31.72 40.25 -17.06
CA ASP A 781 -32.57 40.03 -15.88
C ASP A 781 -32.34 38.71 -15.14
N GLN A 782 -31.40 37.88 -15.57
CA GLN A 782 -31.19 36.54 -15.03
C GLN A 782 -29.74 36.19 -14.67
N GLY A 783 -28.81 37.14 -14.78
CA GLY A 783 -27.42 36.97 -14.37
C GLY A 783 -26.59 35.94 -15.14
N GLY A 784 -27.10 35.40 -16.25
CA GLY A 784 -26.43 34.40 -17.11
C GLY A 784 -25.92 34.98 -18.45
N GLU A 785 -25.07 34.22 -19.11
CA GLU A 785 -24.63 34.48 -20.48
C GLU A 785 -25.33 33.53 -21.46
N ARG A 786 -25.80 34.05 -22.60
CA ARG A 786 -26.30 33.21 -23.70
C ARG A 786 -25.48 33.41 -24.98
N VAL A 787 -25.39 32.36 -25.77
CA VAL A 787 -24.80 32.43 -27.09
C VAL A 787 -25.75 33.15 -28.04
N LEU A 788 -25.22 34.12 -28.80
CA LEU A 788 -25.97 34.80 -29.87
C LEU A 788 -26.16 33.82 -31.03
N GLY A 789 -27.27 33.07 -31.02
CA GLY A 789 -27.63 32.12 -32.06
C GLY A 789 -28.19 32.77 -33.36
N GLN A 790 -28.47 34.08 -33.32
CA GLN A 790 -29.06 34.81 -34.46
C GLN A 790 -27.99 35.63 -35.20
N GLY A 791 -27.22 34.99 -36.06
CA GLY A 791 -26.19 35.66 -36.81
C GLY A 791 -25.19 34.66 -37.39
N ARG A 792 -24.35 35.19 -38.29
CA ARG A 792 -23.22 34.45 -38.83
C ARG A 792 -21.94 35.12 -38.34
N LEU A 793 -21.14 34.37 -37.64
CA LEU A 793 -19.78 34.75 -37.25
C LEU A 793 -18.81 34.06 -38.21
N GLN A 794 -17.99 34.83 -38.92
CA GLN A 794 -16.91 34.34 -39.72
C GLN A 794 -15.59 34.80 -39.11
N ILE A 795 -14.77 33.86 -38.65
CA ILE A 795 -13.43 34.14 -38.19
C ILE A 795 -12.56 34.54 -39.37
N ARG A 796 -11.95 35.70 -39.29
CA ARG A 796 -11.08 36.24 -40.35
C ARG A 796 -9.64 35.89 -40.10
N THR A 797 -9.15 36.24 -38.92
CA THR A 797 -7.76 36.04 -38.51
C THR A 797 -7.68 35.46 -37.13
N TRP A 798 -6.62 34.73 -36.92
CA TRP A 798 -6.21 34.19 -35.63
C TRP A 798 -4.81 34.67 -35.30
N SER A 799 -4.62 35.21 -34.11
CA SER A 799 -3.34 35.67 -33.58
C SER A 799 -2.98 34.85 -32.37
N LEU A 800 -1.77 34.37 -32.24
CA LEU A 800 -1.27 33.58 -31.16
C LEU A 800 -0.04 34.28 -30.56
N VAL A 801 -0.08 34.57 -29.29
CA VAL A 801 1.03 35.18 -28.52
C VAL A 801 1.83 34.05 -27.88
N PHE A 802 3.12 34.05 -28.11
CA PHE A 802 4.03 33.04 -27.62
C PHE A 802 5.29 33.68 -27.03
N ASP A 803 5.94 32.96 -26.11
CA ASP A 803 7.15 33.36 -25.41
C ASP A 803 8.11 32.16 -25.36
N ASN A 804 9.42 32.37 -25.35
CA ASN A 804 10.43 31.32 -25.26
C ASN A 804 10.17 30.09 -26.18
N THR A 805 9.83 30.34 -27.43
CA THR A 805 9.34 29.32 -28.37
C THR A 805 10.33 29.06 -29.50
N GLY A 806 10.68 27.79 -29.69
CA GLY A 806 11.53 27.35 -30.81
C GLY A 806 10.74 26.93 -32.06
N PHE A 807 9.66 26.16 -31.86
CA PHE A 807 8.84 25.66 -32.96
C PHE A 807 7.41 25.35 -32.52
N PHE A 808 6.47 25.65 -33.37
CA PHE A 808 5.08 25.15 -33.36
C PHE A 808 4.47 25.29 -34.76
N GLN A 809 3.33 24.65 -34.95
CA GLN A 809 2.50 24.88 -36.12
C GLN A 809 1.06 25.19 -35.69
N LEU A 810 0.47 26.17 -36.37
CA LEU A 810 -0.96 26.47 -36.28
C LEU A 810 -1.67 25.75 -37.41
N GLU A 811 -2.62 24.88 -37.05
CA GLU A 811 -3.40 24.10 -38.03
C GLU A 811 -4.83 24.66 -38.07
N VAL A 812 -5.32 24.91 -39.28
CA VAL A 812 -6.68 25.37 -39.51
C VAL A 812 -7.36 24.39 -40.44
N THR A 813 -8.43 23.75 -40.00
CA THR A 813 -9.17 22.76 -40.77
C THR A 813 -10.64 23.19 -40.87
N PRO A 814 -11.11 23.75 -42.01
CA PRO A 814 -12.53 23.95 -42.22
C PRO A 814 -13.24 22.59 -42.34
N GLU A 815 -14.26 22.36 -41.51
CA GLU A 815 -14.94 21.05 -41.45
C GLU A 815 -15.62 20.65 -42.77
N HIS A 816 -16.08 21.65 -43.60
CA HIS A 816 -16.77 21.43 -44.88
C HIS A 816 -15.85 20.95 -46.01
N THR A 817 -14.54 21.29 -45.95
CA THR A 817 -13.56 20.82 -46.94
C THR A 817 -12.74 19.67 -46.41
N GLY A 818 -12.54 19.61 -45.10
CA GLY A 818 -11.62 18.66 -44.43
C GLY A 818 -10.15 18.93 -44.76
N GLU A 819 -9.84 19.93 -45.61
CA GLU A 819 -8.46 20.25 -45.97
C GLU A 819 -7.77 21.08 -44.91
N LYS A 820 -6.72 20.52 -44.34
CA LYS A 820 -5.92 21.13 -43.27
C LYS A 820 -4.88 22.09 -43.87
N SER A 821 -4.97 23.37 -43.51
CA SER A 821 -3.91 24.36 -43.71
C SER A 821 -2.96 24.40 -42.54
N THR A 822 -1.68 24.16 -42.76
CA THR A 822 -0.63 24.15 -41.70
C THR A 822 0.26 25.38 -41.88
N TYR A 823 0.41 26.12 -40.79
CA TYR A 823 1.26 27.33 -40.73
C TYR A 823 2.39 27.09 -39.71
N PRO A 824 3.58 26.65 -40.15
CA PRO A 824 4.69 26.44 -39.25
C PRO A 824 5.30 27.78 -38.80
N PHE A 825 5.77 27.82 -37.56
CA PHE A 825 6.65 28.84 -37.01
C PHE A 825 7.96 28.17 -36.62
N GLY A 826 9.07 28.67 -37.11
CA GLY A 826 10.43 28.10 -36.82
C GLY A 826 11.47 29.20 -36.68
N GLY A 827 11.15 30.26 -35.92
CA GLY A 827 12.02 31.42 -35.71
C GLY A 827 11.95 32.47 -36.82
N ALA A 828 12.42 33.68 -36.55
CA ALA A 828 12.42 34.79 -37.50
C ALA A 828 13.70 34.74 -38.35
N LEU A 829 13.56 34.44 -39.63
CA LEU A 829 14.62 34.65 -40.63
C LEU A 829 14.72 36.15 -40.89
N GLY A 830 15.82 36.78 -40.57
CA GLY A 830 16.08 38.16 -40.94
C GLY A 830 16.65 39.12 -39.90
N THR A 831 16.88 38.68 -38.67
CA THR A 831 17.66 39.43 -37.70
C THR A 831 19.14 38.99 -37.77
N GLY A 832 20.07 39.92 -37.65
CA GLY A 832 21.51 39.66 -37.77
C GLY A 832 22.08 38.70 -36.70
N GLU A 833 21.25 38.12 -35.85
CA GLU A 833 21.63 37.20 -34.82
C GLU A 833 21.34 35.72 -35.14
N VAL A 834 20.76 35.44 -36.32
CA VAL A 834 20.43 34.05 -36.72
C VAL A 834 21.66 33.38 -37.32
N VAL A 835 22.18 32.40 -36.60
CA VAL A 835 23.26 31.52 -37.07
C VAL A 835 22.65 30.30 -37.75
N LEU A 836 23.10 29.98 -38.95
CA LEU A 836 22.59 28.83 -39.71
C LEU A 836 22.81 27.52 -38.94
N GLY A 837 21.75 26.74 -38.72
CA GLY A 837 21.81 25.49 -38.00
C GLY A 837 21.58 25.61 -36.49
N VAL A 838 21.46 26.81 -35.91
CA VAL A 838 21.13 27.04 -34.50
C VAL A 838 19.63 27.18 -34.36
N PRO A 839 18.95 26.36 -33.49
CA PRO A 839 17.56 26.61 -33.15
C PRO A 839 17.40 27.96 -32.48
N THR A 840 16.60 28.85 -33.05
CA THR A 840 16.31 30.15 -32.43
C THR A 840 15.11 30.05 -31.52
N ILE A 841 15.25 30.56 -30.30
CA ILE A 841 14.14 30.76 -29.36
C ILE A 841 13.67 32.20 -29.53
N ALA A 842 12.37 32.40 -29.66
CA ALA A 842 11.80 33.73 -29.94
C ALA A 842 10.49 33.95 -29.17
N ASP A 843 10.24 35.23 -28.95
CA ASP A 843 8.97 35.74 -28.41
C ASP A 843 8.23 36.49 -29.54
N GLY A 844 6.90 36.52 -29.45
CA GLY A 844 6.18 37.29 -30.41
C GLY A 844 4.72 36.95 -30.59
N THR A 845 4.19 37.43 -31.73
CA THR A 845 2.81 37.16 -32.10
C THR A 845 2.76 36.65 -33.53
N MET A 846 2.12 35.51 -33.73
CA MET A 846 1.87 34.94 -35.05
C MET A 846 0.42 35.16 -35.45
N LYS A 847 0.16 35.95 -36.50
CA LYS A 847 -1.18 36.18 -37.05
C LYS A 847 -1.34 35.43 -38.36
N ARG A 848 -2.46 34.66 -38.54
CA ARG A 848 -2.77 33.89 -39.74
C ARG A 848 -4.24 34.04 -40.13
N LEU A 849 -4.53 33.85 -41.43
CA LEU A 849 -5.86 33.90 -42.01
C LEU A 849 -6.60 32.57 -41.70
N VAL A 850 -7.85 32.66 -41.25
CA VAL A 850 -8.75 31.53 -41.06
C VAL A 850 -9.87 31.51 -42.08
N MET A 851 -10.52 32.63 -42.29
CA MET A 851 -11.57 32.89 -43.29
C MET A 851 -12.70 31.85 -43.32
N ALA A 852 -13.05 31.28 -42.17
CA ALA A 852 -14.06 30.24 -42.04
C ALA A 852 -15.13 30.60 -41.01
N LYS A 853 -16.30 29.93 -41.10
CA LYS A 853 -17.36 30.10 -40.12
C LYS A 853 -16.93 29.50 -38.79
N ASN A 854 -17.31 30.17 -37.69
CA ASN A 854 -16.83 29.82 -36.35
C ASN A 854 -17.19 28.41 -35.87
N ASP A 855 -18.35 27.88 -36.26
CA ASP A 855 -18.86 26.56 -35.87
C ASP A 855 -18.43 25.44 -36.89
N GLU A 856 -17.79 25.80 -37.99
CA GLU A 856 -17.34 24.90 -39.05
C GLU A 856 -15.82 24.93 -39.28
N VAL A 857 -15.05 25.30 -38.23
CA VAL A 857 -13.58 25.33 -38.32
C VAL A 857 -12.97 24.78 -37.01
N VAL A 858 -11.99 23.92 -37.20
CA VAL A 858 -11.11 23.43 -36.14
C VAL A 858 -9.78 24.17 -36.21
N ILE A 859 -9.38 24.75 -35.10
CA ILE A 859 -8.10 25.46 -34.94
C ILE A 859 -7.28 24.75 -33.89
N GLU A 860 -6.08 24.32 -34.24
CA GLU A 860 -5.19 23.55 -33.37
C GLU A 860 -3.78 24.12 -33.39
N ILE A 861 -3.09 23.97 -32.26
CA ILE A 861 -1.65 24.14 -32.15
C ILE A 861 -1.04 22.76 -32.05
N ALA A 862 0.04 22.49 -32.77
CA ALA A 862 0.76 21.24 -32.69
C ALA A 862 2.28 21.50 -32.68
N ASN A 863 3.01 20.63 -31.93
CA ASN A 863 4.45 20.59 -31.94
C ASN A 863 4.95 19.15 -31.74
N SER A 864 5.51 18.57 -32.78
CA SER A 864 6.12 17.23 -32.77
C SER A 864 7.65 17.26 -32.61
N THR A 865 8.28 18.43 -32.60
CA THR A 865 9.74 18.56 -32.50
C THR A 865 10.24 18.52 -31.06
N HIS A 866 11.56 18.39 -30.87
CA HIS A 866 12.22 18.47 -29.59
C HIS A 866 12.27 19.90 -29.01
N LEU A 867 11.89 20.91 -29.77
CA LEU A 867 11.96 22.31 -29.38
C LEU A 867 10.80 22.71 -28.49
N PRO A 868 11.01 23.63 -27.54
CA PRO A 868 9.97 24.12 -26.65
C PRO A 868 8.95 24.99 -27.38
N CYS A 869 7.77 25.09 -26.85
CA CYS A 869 6.74 26.06 -27.21
C CYS A 869 5.94 26.46 -26.00
N HIS A 870 5.74 27.78 -25.84
CA HIS A 870 4.99 28.37 -24.73
C HIS A 870 4.00 29.38 -25.29
N PHE A 871 2.73 29.26 -24.90
CA PHE A 871 1.65 30.09 -25.41
C PHE A 871 0.98 30.84 -24.26
N VAL A 872 0.97 32.15 -24.37
CA VAL A 872 0.46 33.04 -23.34
C VAL A 872 -1.04 33.31 -23.55
N SER A 873 -1.41 33.74 -24.78
CA SER A 873 -2.78 34.14 -25.13
C SER A 873 -3.04 33.97 -26.62
N ALA A 874 -4.30 34.10 -27.00
CA ALA A 874 -4.68 34.17 -28.39
C ALA A 874 -5.73 35.26 -28.62
N ASP A 875 -5.80 35.80 -29.84
CA ASP A 875 -6.80 36.76 -30.24
C ASP A 875 -7.38 36.33 -31.58
N TRP A 876 -8.62 36.68 -31.83
CA TRP A 876 -9.24 36.51 -33.14
C TRP A 876 -10.02 37.73 -33.54
N GLU A 877 -10.06 37.95 -34.85
CA GLU A 877 -10.90 38.94 -35.48
C GLU A 877 -11.89 38.27 -36.44
N GLY A 878 -13.11 38.72 -36.46
CA GLY A 878 -14.13 38.13 -37.30
C GLY A 878 -15.21 39.13 -37.71
N TRP A 879 -15.95 38.76 -38.73
CA TRP A 879 -17.13 39.50 -39.18
C TRP A 879 -18.38 38.87 -38.61
N PHE A 880 -19.19 39.68 -37.97
CA PHE A 880 -20.51 39.27 -37.50
C PHE A 880 -21.60 39.93 -38.37
N THR A 881 -22.55 39.11 -38.81
CA THR A 881 -23.71 39.55 -39.56
C THR A 881 -24.97 39.06 -38.87
N MET A 882 -25.77 39.96 -38.37
CA MET A 882 -27.10 39.63 -37.84
C MET A 882 -27.98 39.18 -38.99
N ARG A 883 -28.66 38.06 -38.87
CA ARG A 883 -29.77 37.71 -39.77
C ARG A 883 -31.01 38.44 -39.25
N SER A 884 -31.65 39.23 -40.14
CA SER A 884 -32.97 39.80 -39.84
C SER A 884 -33.96 38.65 -39.65
N LYS A 885 -34.76 38.69 -38.56
CA LYS A 885 -35.93 37.79 -38.45
C LYS A 885 -36.85 38.12 -39.64
N ARG A 886 -36.93 37.19 -40.58
CA ARG A 886 -38.11 37.15 -41.50
C ARG A 886 -39.19 36.41 -40.75
N PHE A 887 -40.27 37.13 -40.42
CA PHE A 887 -41.50 36.55 -39.93
C PHE A 887 -42.14 35.77 -41.08
#